data_4bbad4361ae2b06cdb0a650fb6a3e1a8
#
_entry.id   4bbad4361ae2b06cdb0a650fb6a3e1a8
#
_cell.length_a   1.000
_cell.length_b   1.000
_cell.length_c   1.000
_cell.angle_alpha   90.00
_cell.angle_beta   90.00
_cell.angle_gamma   90.00
#
_symmetry.space_group_name_H-M   'P 1'
#
loop_
_entity.id
_entity.type
_entity.pdbx_description
1 polymer ?
#
loop_
_entity_poly.entity_id
_entity_poly.type
_entity_poly.pdbx_seq_one_letter_code
_entity_poly.pdbx_strand_id
1 'polypeptide(L)'
;MTMHDLSHRDHKGFGFWWTMLVGIVLVIFGLPIAAGGVWLIALGGSWYYLPAGIGLLVTAYFLFRRDLIALWIYLVTYIGTLIWALWEAGFNGWAQVPRLVAPTVVLVLVLSTLPVLRGSLRRAGTGMAAAMVTLAGALGAITVSQYSVEPSLAQEETAPAEPAAPAGVPPSAPEPLAPGTGVPAPEQSQATTGETGVAPTTTAEPIDFAMPEAGADWPAYGGTHHATRYSPLEQITRENVGQLELVWEHRTGDMPEEDERYSNQNTPLKIGNQLLLCSAMNKIIALDAATGLERWRYDPGVSTDAIPYNATCRGLAYYASPNLSPQDECAERVIMNTLDARLVAVDVQTGQLCSDFGTGGLVDLEEGIGHTVPGWYAPTSPPTIVRNVAVVHSQVRDNQRRDAPSGVVRGYDAESGEMLWAWDMGRPGEKGLPPEGETYTRGTPNVWTIASGDNELGYVYLPLGNSAVDYWGGMRSEEENTYSTALVALDVTTGDVAWFYQTVHYDIWDYDLGSQGSLIDFPTADGPVPALILPTKQAMFWIFDRRTGELLVEVEERPVPQGGVEEDRLSPTQPFVVDFPNLLKPDLEEKHMWGMTPLDQLWCRIQYREAYYEGIYTPPSADRNWIQFPGYNGGSDWGGVAIDPVRNIMVANYNNTANLNRLIPREEVDAMGIRSIDQGGIADGAPDNINPQGDTPWGIKVNAGWRVPFTDMLCTQPPYGGITAIDLNTREVLWDKPFGTARKNGPFGIPSMLPFDIGTPNNAGAVVTASGLIFIAAATDDLIRAMDIETGDVLWEAELPAGGQAGPAMYEVDGQQFLVINAGGHTFMETPIGDYFLAYALPDTHANVDAMTGENGEE
;
A
#
# COMPACT_ATOMS: atom_id res chain seq x y z
N MET A 1 -54.30 -50.58 49.36
CA MET A 1 -54.00 -50.40 47.94
C MET A 1 -53.84 -48.90 47.73
N THR A 2 -52.66 -48.40 47.88
CA THR A 2 -52.34 -46.99 47.99
C THR A 2 -51.86 -46.52 46.60
N MET A 3 -52.58 -45.56 46.09
CA MET A 3 -52.16 -44.72 44.91
C MET A 3 -50.89 -43.90 45.28
N HIS A 4 -49.75 -44.32 44.78
CA HIS A 4 -48.60 -43.49 44.75
C HIS A 4 -47.66 -44.07 43.68
N ASP A 5 -47.90 -43.77 42.41
CA ASP A 5 -46.84 -43.80 41.33
C ASP A 5 -47.40 -43.24 40.04
N LEU A 6 -47.57 -41.96 39.94
CA LEU A 6 -47.65 -41.23 38.65
C LEU A 6 -47.18 -39.77 38.86
N SER A 7 -46.02 -39.45 38.42
CA SER A 7 -45.55 -38.15 37.97
C SER A 7 -44.09 -37.82 38.34
N HIS A 8 -43.14 -38.45 37.73
CA HIS A 8 -41.92 -37.75 37.39
C HIS A 8 -41.88 -37.53 35.86
N ARG A 9 -42.74 -36.66 35.38
CA ARG A 9 -42.46 -35.97 34.12
C ARG A 9 -41.22 -35.11 34.39
N ASP A 10 -40.05 -35.54 33.87
CA ASP A 10 -38.85 -34.76 33.78
C ASP A 10 -39.21 -33.46 33.02
N HIS A 11 -39.56 -32.39 33.75
CA HIS A 11 -39.68 -31.08 33.16
C HIS A 11 -38.29 -30.71 32.55
N LYS A 12 -38.19 -30.71 31.23
CA LYS A 12 -37.01 -30.26 30.50
C LYS A 12 -36.87 -28.75 30.74
N GLY A 13 -36.20 -28.37 31.86
CA GLY A 13 -35.92 -27.00 32.23
C GLY A 13 -34.89 -26.34 31.29
N PHE A 14 -34.70 -25.04 31.46
CA PHE A 14 -33.74 -24.23 30.69
C PHE A 14 -32.35 -24.90 30.59
N GLY A 15 -31.80 -25.39 31.71
CA GLY A 15 -30.48 -26.04 31.72
C GLY A 15 -30.39 -27.29 30.83
N PHE A 16 -31.49 -28.04 30.67
CA PHE A 16 -31.52 -29.17 29.74
C PHE A 16 -31.37 -28.69 28.30
N TRP A 17 -32.16 -27.70 27.86
CA TRP A 17 -32.11 -27.18 26.49
C TRP A 17 -30.80 -26.50 26.23
N TRP A 18 -30.25 -25.75 27.19
CA TRP A 18 -28.92 -25.16 27.09
C TRP A 18 -27.83 -26.19 26.84
N THR A 19 -27.80 -27.29 27.63
CA THR A 19 -26.82 -28.37 27.42
C THR A 19 -26.97 -29.05 26.06
N MET A 20 -28.22 -29.20 25.56
CA MET A 20 -28.47 -29.73 24.22
C MET A 20 -27.94 -28.76 23.15
N LEU A 21 -28.17 -27.46 23.30
CA LEU A 21 -27.70 -26.41 22.41
C LEU A 21 -26.15 -26.41 22.33
N VAL A 22 -25.47 -26.40 23.49
CA VAL A 22 -24.01 -26.49 23.53
C VAL A 22 -23.51 -27.76 22.82
N GLY A 23 -24.15 -28.91 23.06
CA GLY A 23 -23.80 -30.14 22.35
C GLY A 23 -23.97 -30.05 20.84
N ILE A 24 -25.06 -29.40 20.36
CA ILE A 24 -25.27 -29.18 18.90
C ILE A 24 -24.17 -28.26 18.33
N VAL A 25 -23.84 -27.18 19.02
CA VAL A 25 -22.76 -26.27 18.61
C VAL A 25 -21.45 -27.04 18.47
N LEU A 26 -21.09 -27.87 19.43
CA LEU A 26 -19.87 -28.68 19.37
C LEU A 26 -19.86 -29.68 18.19
N VAL A 27 -21.03 -30.21 17.79
CA VAL A 27 -21.14 -31.07 16.58
C VAL A 27 -20.94 -30.24 15.33
N ILE A 28 -21.58 -29.07 15.22
CA ILE A 28 -21.47 -28.17 14.06
C ILE A 28 -20.02 -27.76 13.81
N PHE A 29 -19.26 -27.47 14.84
CA PHE A 29 -17.82 -27.13 14.71
C PHE A 29 -16.91 -28.36 14.65
N GLY A 30 -17.20 -29.41 15.45
CA GLY A 30 -16.36 -30.56 15.53
C GLY A 30 -16.31 -31.42 14.28
N LEU A 31 -17.43 -31.50 13.51
CA LEU A 31 -17.45 -32.26 12.26
C LEU A 31 -16.54 -31.63 11.18
N PRO A 32 -16.66 -30.30 10.85
CA PRO A 32 -15.77 -29.67 9.90
C PRO A 32 -14.29 -29.70 10.33
N ILE A 33 -14.01 -29.46 11.64
CA ILE A 33 -12.64 -29.51 12.16
C ILE A 33 -12.04 -30.92 12.03
N ALA A 34 -12.79 -31.99 12.33
CA ALA A 34 -12.30 -33.34 12.17
C ALA A 34 -12.11 -33.74 10.70
N ALA A 35 -13.09 -33.42 9.83
CA ALA A 35 -13.03 -33.71 8.40
C ALA A 35 -11.87 -32.94 7.71
N GLY A 36 -11.79 -31.63 7.96
CA GLY A 36 -10.71 -30.79 7.44
C GLY A 36 -9.35 -31.19 8.02
N GLY A 37 -9.31 -31.67 9.29
CA GLY A 37 -8.11 -32.20 9.88
C GLY A 37 -7.60 -33.46 9.18
N VAL A 38 -8.49 -34.36 8.73
CA VAL A 38 -8.12 -35.51 7.88
C VAL A 38 -7.55 -35.03 6.56
N TRP A 39 -8.20 -34.05 5.92
CA TRP A 39 -7.75 -33.47 4.66
C TRP A 39 -6.37 -32.82 4.81
N LEU A 40 -6.18 -31.99 5.82
CA LEU A 40 -4.90 -31.30 6.07
C LEU A 40 -3.76 -32.30 6.31
N ILE A 41 -4.01 -33.39 7.05
CA ILE A 41 -3.03 -34.49 7.23
C ILE A 41 -2.69 -35.14 5.88
N ALA A 42 -3.68 -35.38 5.02
CA ALA A 42 -3.45 -35.96 3.69
C ALA A 42 -2.57 -35.08 2.81
N LEU A 43 -2.63 -33.74 3.00
CA LEU A 43 -1.77 -32.75 2.35
C LEU A 43 -0.40 -32.58 3.04
N GLY A 44 -0.09 -33.37 4.07
CA GLY A 44 1.17 -33.25 4.82
C GLY A 44 1.21 -32.11 5.82
N GLY A 45 0.06 -31.55 6.19
CA GLY A 45 -0.05 -30.44 7.14
C GLY A 45 -0.25 -30.90 8.59
N SER A 46 -0.63 -29.95 9.46
CA SER A 46 -0.77 -30.15 10.90
C SER A 46 -1.75 -31.27 11.26
N TRP A 47 -1.30 -32.18 12.10
CA TRP A 47 -2.12 -33.32 12.62
C TRP A 47 -3.11 -32.89 13.71
N TYR A 48 -2.96 -31.71 14.28
CA TYR A 48 -3.69 -31.21 15.46
C TYR A 48 -5.21 -31.23 15.29
N TYR A 49 -5.75 -30.79 14.14
CA TYR A 49 -7.18 -30.56 13.96
C TYR A 49 -8.03 -31.83 14.05
N LEU A 50 -7.50 -32.98 13.65
CA LEU A 50 -8.21 -34.27 13.74
C LEU A 50 -8.50 -34.66 15.18
N PRO A 51 -7.53 -34.75 16.11
CA PRO A 51 -7.82 -35.07 17.51
C PRO A 51 -8.64 -33.97 18.21
N ALA A 52 -8.45 -32.69 17.86
CA ALA A 52 -9.26 -31.61 18.40
C ALA A 52 -10.74 -31.73 18.00
N GLY A 53 -11.03 -31.99 16.72
CA GLY A 53 -12.39 -32.23 16.21
C GLY A 53 -13.04 -33.46 16.84
N ILE A 54 -12.32 -34.59 16.96
CA ILE A 54 -12.79 -35.80 17.66
C ILE A 54 -13.10 -35.46 19.12
N GLY A 55 -12.24 -34.69 19.80
CA GLY A 55 -12.46 -34.27 21.19
C GLY A 55 -13.76 -33.48 21.35
N LEU A 56 -14.07 -32.56 20.43
CA LEU A 56 -15.34 -31.83 20.41
C LEU A 56 -16.54 -32.75 20.23
N LEU A 57 -16.50 -33.68 19.28
CA LEU A 57 -17.59 -34.64 19.00
C LEU A 57 -17.85 -35.57 20.15
N VAL A 58 -16.78 -36.09 20.78
CA VAL A 58 -16.91 -36.96 21.96
C VAL A 58 -17.47 -36.16 23.16
N THR A 59 -17.03 -34.90 23.33
CA THR A 59 -17.60 -34.02 24.35
C THR A 59 -19.09 -33.80 24.10
N ALA A 60 -19.52 -33.50 22.88
CA ALA A 60 -20.93 -33.34 22.50
C ALA A 60 -21.76 -34.59 22.82
N TYR A 61 -21.25 -35.79 22.50
CA TYR A 61 -21.91 -37.06 22.80
C TYR A 61 -22.20 -37.21 24.29
N PHE A 62 -21.23 -36.89 25.17
CA PHE A 62 -21.44 -36.98 26.63
C PHE A 62 -22.31 -35.83 27.18
N LEU A 63 -22.32 -34.64 26.54
CA LEU A 63 -23.28 -33.57 26.86
C LEU A 63 -24.73 -33.99 26.56
N PHE A 64 -24.98 -34.66 25.43
CA PHE A 64 -26.30 -35.22 25.11
C PHE A 64 -26.75 -36.28 26.12
N ARG A 65 -25.80 -37.00 26.70
CA ARG A 65 -26.06 -37.95 27.82
C ARG A 65 -26.14 -37.27 29.18
N ARG A 66 -25.79 -36.00 29.26
CA ARG A 66 -25.70 -35.22 30.52
C ARG A 66 -24.70 -35.83 31.49
N ASP A 67 -23.60 -36.38 30.99
CA ASP A 67 -22.59 -37.07 31.80
C ASP A 67 -21.42 -36.10 32.09
N LEU A 68 -20.93 -36.09 33.32
CA LEU A 68 -19.77 -35.29 33.77
C LEU A 68 -18.47 -35.63 33.00
N ILE A 69 -18.43 -36.83 32.38
CA ILE A 69 -17.31 -37.19 31.48
C ILE A 69 -17.08 -36.16 30.38
N ALA A 70 -18.15 -35.45 29.90
CA ALA A 70 -18.03 -34.39 28.91
C ALA A 70 -16.99 -33.33 29.30
N LEU A 71 -17.02 -32.88 30.57
CA LEU A 71 -16.06 -31.90 31.07
C LEU A 71 -14.63 -32.41 31.02
N TRP A 72 -14.37 -33.65 31.42
CA TRP A 72 -13.02 -34.22 31.45
C TRP A 72 -12.45 -34.43 30.05
N ILE A 73 -13.28 -34.87 29.11
CA ILE A 73 -12.86 -35.00 27.70
C ILE A 73 -12.51 -33.63 27.16
N TYR A 74 -13.35 -32.59 27.39
CA TYR A 74 -13.04 -31.25 26.90
C TYR A 74 -11.80 -30.67 27.56
N LEU A 75 -11.58 -30.84 28.85
CA LEU A 75 -10.39 -30.40 29.55
C LEU A 75 -9.11 -31.04 28.96
N VAL A 76 -9.14 -32.33 28.65
CA VAL A 76 -8.02 -33.01 27.98
C VAL A 76 -7.79 -32.43 26.60
N THR A 77 -8.86 -32.20 25.83
CA THR A 77 -8.79 -31.56 24.50
C THR A 77 -8.21 -30.16 24.61
N TYR A 78 -8.68 -29.35 25.56
CA TYR A 78 -8.23 -27.99 25.79
C TYR A 78 -6.75 -27.92 26.21
N ILE A 79 -6.31 -28.77 27.15
CA ILE A 79 -4.91 -28.85 27.58
C ILE A 79 -4.02 -29.30 26.41
N GLY A 80 -4.46 -30.26 25.61
CA GLY A 80 -3.77 -30.65 24.39
C GLY A 80 -3.65 -29.51 23.37
N THR A 81 -4.73 -28.74 23.20
CA THR A 81 -4.73 -27.52 22.36
C THR A 81 -3.74 -26.49 22.89
N LEU A 82 -3.72 -26.24 24.20
CA LEU A 82 -2.79 -25.28 24.82
C LEU A 82 -1.33 -25.67 24.62
N ILE A 83 -1.00 -26.97 24.84
CA ILE A 83 0.35 -27.48 24.62
C ILE A 83 0.76 -27.35 23.16
N TRP A 84 -0.12 -27.73 22.23
CA TRP A 84 0.15 -27.60 20.80
C TRP A 84 0.31 -26.14 20.39
N ALA A 85 -0.56 -25.23 20.85
CA ALA A 85 -0.52 -23.81 20.52
C ALA A 85 0.80 -23.16 20.97
N LEU A 86 1.24 -23.44 22.20
CA LEU A 86 2.52 -22.95 22.71
C LEU A 86 3.74 -23.58 22.00
N TRP A 87 3.66 -24.85 21.64
CA TRP A 87 4.73 -25.52 20.90
C TRP A 87 4.88 -24.97 19.48
N GLU A 88 3.76 -24.70 18.78
CA GLU A 88 3.78 -24.28 17.37
C GLU A 88 4.06 -22.77 17.18
N ALA A 89 3.52 -21.92 18.05
CA ALA A 89 3.51 -20.48 17.89
C ALA A 89 4.13 -19.71 19.09
N GLY A 90 4.66 -20.40 20.08
CA GLY A 90 5.25 -19.78 21.25
C GLY A 90 4.29 -18.84 21.98
N PHE A 91 4.79 -17.66 22.39
CA PHE A 91 4.02 -16.63 23.08
C PHE A 91 3.53 -15.50 22.17
N ASN A 92 3.56 -15.67 20.84
CA ASN A 92 3.05 -14.68 19.90
C ASN A 92 1.53 -14.50 20.08
N GLY A 93 1.10 -13.33 20.54
CA GLY A 93 -0.31 -13.07 20.88
C GLY A 93 -1.27 -13.26 19.71
N TRP A 94 -0.95 -12.71 18.55
CA TRP A 94 -1.80 -12.83 17.37
C TRP A 94 -1.89 -14.26 16.85
N ALA A 95 -0.78 -14.99 16.87
CA ALA A 95 -0.77 -16.42 16.53
C ALA A 95 -1.66 -17.25 17.46
N GLN A 96 -1.82 -16.83 18.72
CA GLN A 96 -2.63 -17.55 19.70
C GLN A 96 -4.15 -17.30 19.55
N VAL A 97 -4.58 -16.22 18.89
CA VAL A 97 -6.00 -15.89 18.71
C VAL A 97 -6.79 -17.07 18.12
N PRO A 98 -6.48 -17.58 16.90
CA PRO A 98 -7.24 -18.70 16.33
C PRO A 98 -7.08 -20.00 17.11
N ARG A 99 -5.98 -20.17 17.86
CA ARG A 99 -5.64 -21.40 18.57
C ARG A 99 -6.32 -21.52 19.94
N LEU A 100 -6.54 -20.38 20.65
CA LEU A 100 -6.96 -20.40 22.05
C LEU A 100 -8.27 -19.68 22.34
N VAL A 101 -8.63 -18.60 21.60
CA VAL A 101 -9.82 -17.81 21.95
C VAL A 101 -11.11 -18.65 21.83
N ALA A 102 -11.39 -19.22 20.68
CA ALA A 102 -12.59 -20.05 20.49
C ALA A 102 -12.60 -21.30 21.38
N PRO A 103 -11.50 -22.09 21.52
CA PRO A 103 -11.45 -23.17 22.49
C PRO A 103 -11.70 -22.73 23.94
N THR A 104 -11.24 -21.55 24.36
CA THR A 104 -11.51 -21.00 25.69
C THR A 104 -13.00 -20.65 25.87
N VAL A 105 -13.62 -20.04 24.85
CA VAL A 105 -15.08 -19.77 24.86
C VAL A 105 -15.85 -21.07 24.98
N VAL A 106 -15.47 -22.11 24.25
CA VAL A 106 -16.09 -23.44 24.35
C VAL A 106 -15.89 -24.05 25.74
N LEU A 107 -14.72 -23.83 26.36
CA LEU A 107 -14.51 -24.28 27.76
C LEU A 107 -15.52 -23.62 28.70
N VAL A 108 -15.74 -22.32 28.57
CA VAL A 108 -16.75 -21.60 29.39
C VAL A 108 -18.15 -22.12 29.10
N LEU A 109 -18.53 -22.40 27.86
CA LEU A 109 -19.80 -22.98 27.49
C LEU A 109 -19.99 -24.37 28.10
N VAL A 110 -18.99 -25.23 28.06
CA VAL A 110 -19.04 -26.56 28.67
C VAL A 110 -19.16 -26.46 30.21
N LEU A 111 -18.40 -25.54 30.84
CA LEU A 111 -18.50 -25.28 32.28
C LEU A 111 -19.90 -24.79 32.68
N SER A 112 -20.55 -23.99 31.87
CA SER A 112 -21.93 -23.50 32.14
C SER A 112 -22.99 -24.61 32.15
N THR A 113 -22.70 -25.80 31.59
CA THR A 113 -23.59 -26.96 31.60
C THR A 113 -23.50 -27.79 32.91
N LEU A 114 -22.49 -27.56 33.76
CA LEU A 114 -22.22 -28.32 34.98
C LEU A 114 -23.43 -28.56 35.88
N PRO A 115 -24.36 -27.59 36.13
CA PRO A 115 -25.52 -27.81 37.00
C PRO A 115 -26.45 -28.91 36.53
N VAL A 116 -26.39 -29.31 35.26
CA VAL A 116 -27.28 -30.31 34.64
C VAL A 116 -26.58 -31.67 34.45
N LEU A 117 -25.25 -31.69 34.51
CA LEU A 117 -24.48 -32.93 34.35
C LEU A 117 -24.62 -33.84 35.56
N ARG A 118 -24.80 -35.16 35.31
CA ARG A 118 -24.93 -36.18 36.33
C ARG A 118 -23.56 -36.75 36.71
N GLY A 119 -23.24 -36.70 37.99
CA GLY A 119 -21.96 -37.16 38.52
C GLY A 119 -21.69 -36.65 39.93
N SER A 120 -20.67 -37.08 40.64
CA SER A 120 -20.39 -36.65 42.02
C SER A 120 -19.90 -35.22 42.08
N LEU A 121 -20.79 -34.30 42.46
CA LEU A 121 -20.60 -32.82 42.51
C LEU A 121 -19.47 -32.36 43.48
N ARG A 122 -18.94 -33.21 44.37
CA ARG A 122 -17.89 -32.81 45.33
C ARG A 122 -16.55 -32.45 44.68
N ARG A 123 -16.31 -32.84 43.43
CA ARG A 123 -15.10 -32.51 42.66
C ARG A 123 -15.28 -31.35 41.66
N ALA A 124 -16.51 -30.88 41.47
CA ALA A 124 -16.80 -29.81 40.49
C ALA A 124 -16.29 -28.43 40.93
N GLY A 125 -16.27 -28.14 42.22
CA GLY A 125 -15.80 -26.85 42.73
C GLY A 125 -14.30 -26.60 42.53
N THR A 126 -13.48 -27.65 42.64
CA THR A 126 -12.02 -27.54 42.37
C THR A 126 -11.71 -27.45 40.89
N GLY A 127 -12.55 -28.07 40.01
CA GLY A 127 -12.39 -27.94 38.52
C GLY A 127 -12.72 -26.54 38.03
N MET A 128 -13.75 -25.89 38.61
CA MET A 128 -14.13 -24.52 38.26
C MET A 128 -13.07 -23.49 38.65
N ALA A 129 -12.44 -23.65 39.81
CA ALA A 129 -11.32 -22.82 40.27
C ALA A 129 -10.09 -23.02 39.39
N ALA A 130 -9.75 -24.26 39.01
CA ALA A 130 -8.63 -24.56 38.11
C ALA A 130 -8.89 -23.98 36.70
N ALA A 131 -10.11 -24.11 36.18
CA ALA A 131 -10.48 -23.57 34.87
C ALA A 131 -10.44 -22.03 34.84
N MET A 132 -10.85 -21.34 35.90
CA MET A 132 -10.76 -19.89 36.03
C MET A 132 -9.30 -19.41 36.12
N VAL A 133 -8.44 -20.16 36.84
CA VAL A 133 -7.00 -19.86 36.89
C VAL A 133 -6.35 -20.06 35.53
N THR A 134 -6.77 -21.09 34.77
CA THR A 134 -6.25 -21.36 33.41
C THR A 134 -6.73 -20.29 32.43
N LEU A 135 -7.99 -19.83 32.54
CA LEU A 135 -8.55 -18.74 31.74
C LEU A 135 -7.82 -17.43 32.02
N ALA A 136 -7.62 -17.09 33.31
CA ALA A 136 -6.88 -15.89 33.70
C ALA A 136 -5.41 -15.96 33.25
N GLY A 137 -4.80 -17.15 33.31
CA GLY A 137 -3.44 -17.39 32.80
C GLY A 137 -3.32 -17.26 31.27
N ALA A 138 -4.30 -17.79 30.52
CA ALA A 138 -4.35 -17.68 29.07
C ALA A 138 -4.59 -16.23 28.61
N LEU A 139 -5.53 -15.53 29.24
CA LEU A 139 -5.78 -14.11 28.98
C LEU A 139 -4.59 -13.23 29.39
N GLY A 140 -3.94 -13.55 30.51
CA GLY A 140 -2.72 -12.87 30.95
C GLY A 140 -1.54 -13.12 30.01
N ALA A 141 -1.40 -14.31 29.42
CA ALA A 141 -0.37 -14.60 28.41
C ALA A 141 -0.62 -13.86 27.10
N ILE A 142 -1.89 -13.71 26.68
CA ILE A 142 -2.26 -12.95 25.48
C ILE A 142 -1.94 -11.45 25.69
N THR A 143 -2.25 -10.89 26.87
CA THR A 143 -1.98 -9.48 27.18
C THR A 143 -0.47 -9.18 27.36
N VAL A 144 0.29 -10.04 28.03
CA VAL A 144 1.74 -9.85 28.22
C VAL A 144 2.50 -9.95 26.89
N SER A 145 2.05 -10.80 25.96
CA SER A 145 2.70 -10.99 24.66
C SER A 145 2.46 -9.81 23.70
N GLN A 146 1.41 -9.00 23.90
CA GLN A 146 1.21 -7.77 23.12
C GLN A 146 2.23 -6.66 23.48
N TYR A 147 2.81 -6.72 24.68
CA TYR A 147 3.82 -5.74 25.10
C TYR A 147 5.27 -6.20 24.88
N SER A 148 5.48 -7.43 24.40
CA SER A 148 6.79 -7.96 24.09
C SER A 148 6.91 -8.32 22.60
N VAL A 149 6.64 -7.37 21.73
CA VAL A 149 7.14 -7.44 20.36
C VAL A 149 8.61 -7.06 20.44
N GLU A 150 9.48 -8.05 20.58
CA GLU A 150 10.88 -7.84 20.26
C GLU A 150 10.96 -7.47 18.77
N PRO A 151 11.72 -6.42 18.41
CA PRO A 151 12.00 -6.17 17.02
C PRO A 151 12.65 -7.42 16.46
N SER A 152 12.03 -8.07 15.50
CA SER A 152 12.64 -9.17 14.77
C SER A 152 13.71 -8.60 13.82
N LEU A 153 14.80 -8.13 14.38
CA LEU A 153 16.02 -7.93 13.64
C LEU A 153 16.46 -9.32 13.18
N ALA A 154 16.75 -9.45 11.91
CA ALA A 154 17.35 -10.63 11.34
C ALA A 154 18.65 -10.92 12.11
N GLN A 155 18.58 -11.73 13.13
CA GLN A 155 19.78 -12.36 13.67
C GLN A 155 20.14 -13.47 12.70
N GLU A 156 21.24 -13.27 12.05
CA GLU A 156 21.99 -14.27 11.34
C GLU A 156 22.19 -15.50 12.27
N GLU A 157 21.35 -16.49 12.11
CA GLU A 157 21.51 -17.77 12.80
C GLU A 157 22.65 -18.51 12.08
N THR A 158 23.85 -18.36 12.62
CA THR A 158 25.01 -19.17 12.20
C THR A 158 24.65 -20.62 12.37
N ALA A 159 24.39 -21.30 11.26
CA ALA A 159 24.18 -22.74 11.21
C ALA A 159 25.35 -23.48 11.90
N PRO A 160 25.07 -24.50 12.74
CA PRO A 160 26.14 -25.32 13.30
C PRO A 160 26.85 -26.08 12.18
N ALA A 161 28.16 -26.00 12.16
CA ALA A 161 29.00 -26.71 11.21
C ALA A 161 28.72 -28.22 11.23
N GLU A 162 28.29 -28.77 10.11
CA GLU A 162 28.21 -30.20 9.87
C GLU A 162 29.62 -30.84 9.90
N PRO A 163 29.78 -32.03 10.46
CA PRO A 163 31.06 -32.76 10.46
C PRO A 163 31.39 -33.24 9.04
N ALA A 164 32.61 -32.99 8.61
CA ALA A 164 33.17 -33.33 7.32
C ALA A 164 33.00 -34.82 6.97
N ALA A 165 32.37 -35.12 5.83
CA ALA A 165 32.38 -36.42 5.16
C ALA A 165 33.58 -36.59 4.20
N PRO A 166 34.11 -37.79 3.94
CA PRO A 166 35.35 -38.01 3.29
C PRO A 166 35.30 -37.80 1.77
N ALA A 167 36.41 -37.32 1.24
CA ALA A 167 36.65 -36.92 -0.14
C ALA A 167 36.32 -38.03 -1.15
N GLY A 168 35.41 -37.74 -2.06
CA GLY A 168 35.17 -38.48 -3.30
C GLY A 168 35.42 -37.53 -4.50
N VAL A 169 36.04 -38.08 -5.54
CA VAL A 169 36.52 -37.44 -6.77
C VAL A 169 35.43 -36.59 -7.42
N PRO A 170 35.71 -35.33 -7.83
CA PRO A 170 34.70 -34.47 -8.49
C PRO A 170 34.51 -34.81 -9.97
N PRO A 171 33.28 -34.78 -10.49
CA PRO A 171 33.06 -34.62 -11.92
C PRO A 171 33.36 -33.19 -12.34
N SER A 172 34.00 -33.05 -13.49
CA SER A 172 34.38 -31.79 -14.11
C SER A 172 33.23 -30.79 -14.21
N ALA A 173 33.41 -29.62 -13.62
CA ALA A 173 32.52 -28.49 -13.76
C ALA A 173 32.47 -27.99 -15.21
N PRO A 174 31.32 -27.58 -15.73
CA PRO A 174 31.25 -26.76 -16.93
C PRO A 174 31.89 -25.39 -16.65
N GLU A 175 32.59 -24.85 -17.65
CA GLU A 175 33.22 -23.54 -17.59
C GLU A 175 32.17 -22.47 -17.22
N PRO A 176 32.53 -21.46 -16.39
CA PRO A 176 31.64 -20.34 -16.11
C PRO A 176 31.44 -19.54 -17.39
N LEU A 177 30.18 -19.37 -17.77
CA LEU A 177 29.79 -18.35 -18.74
C LEU A 177 30.25 -16.99 -18.20
N ALA A 178 30.95 -16.25 -19.04
CA ALA A 178 31.39 -14.91 -18.73
C ALA A 178 30.22 -14.04 -18.31
N PRO A 179 30.41 -13.09 -17.35
CA PRO A 179 29.38 -12.18 -16.96
C PRO A 179 28.82 -11.45 -18.18
N GLY A 180 27.52 -11.47 -18.34
CA GLY A 180 26.82 -10.77 -19.40
C GLY A 180 27.27 -9.33 -19.40
N THR A 181 27.89 -8.92 -20.50
CA THR A 181 28.35 -7.56 -20.73
C THR A 181 27.14 -6.64 -20.66
N GLY A 182 27.12 -5.77 -19.63
CA GLY A 182 26.32 -4.57 -19.70
C GLY A 182 26.50 -3.93 -21.08
N VAL A 183 25.41 -3.48 -21.65
CA VAL A 183 25.45 -2.75 -22.91
C VAL A 183 26.47 -1.64 -22.76
N PRO A 184 27.52 -1.56 -23.61
CA PRO A 184 28.51 -0.49 -23.51
C PRO A 184 27.79 0.83 -23.73
N ALA A 185 28.10 1.81 -22.88
CA ALA A 185 27.71 3.19 -23.11
C ALA A 185 28.17 3.60 -24.54
N PRO A 186 27.37 4.39 -25.26
CA PRO A 186 27.73 4.83 -26.59
C PRO A 186 29.08 5.57 -26.55
N GLU A 187 30.04 5.13 -27.39
CA GLU A 187 31.35 5.76 -27.54
C GLU A 187 31.17 7.27 -27.82
N GLN A 188 31.76 8.08 -26.97
CA GLN A 188 31.85 9.51 -27.20
C GLN A 188 32.57 9.76 -28.51
N SER A 189 31.82 10.17 -29.51
CA SER A 189 32.35 10.68 -30.76
C SER A 189 33.20 11.92 -30.46
N GLN A 190 34.51 11.80 -30.64
CA GLN A 190 35.42 12.96 -30.59
C GLN A 190 35.08 13.93 -31.71
N ALA A 191 34.54 15.08 -31.35
CA ALA A 191 34.34 16.20 -32.25
C ALA A 191 35.69 16.75 -32.65
N THR A 192 35.98 16.69 -33.95
CA THR A 192 37.09 17.39 -34.56
C THR A 192 36.85 18.90 -34.48
N THR A 193 37.78 19.60 -33.85
CA THR A 193 37.85 21.05 -33.79
C THR A 193 37.99 21.65 -35.18
N GLY A 194 36.96 22.39 -35.61
CA GLY A 194 37.04 23.32 -36.73
C GLY A 194 36.69 24.72 -36.21
N GLU A 195 37.70 25.53 -36.01
CA GLU A 195 37.55 26.97 -35.72
C GLU A 195 36.93 27.71 -36.91
N THR A 196 35.85 28.45 -36.68
CA THR A 196 35.72 29.86 -37.14
C THR A 196 34.52 30.54 -36.43
N GLY A 197 34.88 31.54 -35.70
CA GLY A 197 34.15 32.42 -34.85
C GLY A 197 32.87 33.09 -35.34
N VAL A 198 32.05 33.40 -34.39
CA VAL A 198 31.55 34.72 -33.97
C VAL A 198 30.72 34.46 -32.72
N ALA A 199 31.15 34.95 -31.58
CA ALA A 199 30.37 34.94 -30.36
C ALA A 199 29.24 35.96 -30.44
N PRO A 200 27.98 35.62 -30.15
CA PRO A 200 27.03 36.59 -29.70
C PRO A 200 27.15 36.73 -28.17
N THR A 201 27.73 37.82 -27.74
CA THR A 201 27.66 38.29 -26.37
C THR A 201 26.23 38.79 -26.07
N THR A 202 25.42 37.92 -25.52
CA THR A 202 24.36 38.28 -24.59
C THR A 202 24.38 37.21 -23.51
N THR A 203 25.03 37.53 -22.40
CA THR A 203 24.83 36.81 -21.16
C THR A 203 23.37 37.09 -20.72
N ALA A 204 22.42 36.25 -21.16
CA ALA A 204 21.15 36.11 -20.47
C ALA A 204 21.50 35.67 -19.06
N GLU A 205 21.03 36.38 -18.05
CA GLU A 205 21.10 35.89 -16.67
C GLU A 205 20.44 34.51 -16.66
N PRO A 206 20.95 33.53 -15.88
CA PRO A 206 20.29 32.24 -15.72
C PRO A 206 18.86 32.47 -15.23
N ILE A 207 17.86 31.94 -15.90
CA ILE A 207 16.48 31.97 -15.47
C ILE A 207 16.45 31.17 -14.17
N ASP A 208 16.03 31.84 -13.09
CA ASP A 208 15.84 31.19 -11.79
C ASP A 208 14.53 30.36 -11.83
N PHE A 209 14.67 29.06 -11.93
CA PHE A 209 13.57 28.08 -11.87
C PHE A 209 13.30 27.61 -10.42
N ALA A 210 13.76 28.34 -9.43
CA ALA A 210 13.57 27.96 -8.03
C ALA A 210 12.08 27.86 -7.71
N MET A 211 11.64 26.66 -7.32
CA MET A 211 10.34 26.50 -6.71
C MET A 211 10.35 27.06 -5.28
N PRO A 212 9.20 27.52 -4.77
CA PRO A 212 9.09 27.82 -3.36
C PRO A 212 9.54 26.63 -2.52
N GLU A 213 10.26 26.88 -1.44
CA GLU A 213 10.64 25.84 -0.49
C GLU A 213 9.42 25.43 0.37
N ALA A 214 9.42 24.18 0.84
CA ALA A 214 8.48 23.76 1.87
C ALA A 214 8.74 24.55 3.17
N GLY A 215 7.68 25.00 3.83
CA GLY A 215 7.77 25.81 5.03
C GLY A 215 6.47 26.56 5.27
N ALA A 216 6.48 27.87 5.10
CA ALA A 216 5.22 28.64 5.07
C ALA A 216 4.32 28.15 3.94
N ASP A 217 4.89 27.73 2.80
CA ASP A 217 4.19 27.11 1.68
C ASP A 217 4.38 25.58 1.62
N TRP A 218 3.54 24.91 0.82
CA TRP A 218 3.61 23.50 0.47
C TRP A 218 3.39 23.35 -1.05
N PRO A 219 4.43 23.66 -1.88
CA PRO A 219 4.24 23.92 -3.30
C PRO A 219 4.13 22.68 -4.20
N ALA A 220 4.40 21.48 -3.68
CA ALA A 220 4.28 20.23 -4.45
C ALA A 220 3.70 19.11 -3.57
N TYR A 221 3.27 18.01 -4.18
CA TYR A 221 2.70 16.82 -3.50
C TYR A 221 3.55 16.33 -2.33
N GLY A 222 4.85 16.21 -2.48
CA GLY A 222 5.80 15.78 -1.45
C GLY A 222 6.48 16.93 -0.69
N GLY A 223 5.87 18.10 -0.59
CA GLY A 223 6.43 19.34 -0.06
C GLY A 223 7.14 20.14 -1.14
N THR A 224 8.10 19.52 -1.80
CA THR A 224 8.78 20.00 -3.01
C THR A 224 8.85 18.85 -4.02
N HIS A 225 9.40 19.09 -5.21
CA HIS A 225 9.66 18.02 -6.19
C HIS A 225 10.75 17.04 -5.75
N HIS A 226 11.51 17.35 -4.69
CA HIS A 226 12.43 16.40 -4.04
C HIS A 226 11.65 15.36 -3.20
N ALA A 227 10.38 15.58 -2.92
CA ALA A 227 9.49 14.61 -2.27
C ALA A 227 9.99 14.07 -0.92
N THR A 228 10.66 14.90 -0.13
CA THR A 228 11.11 14.51 1.22
C THR A 228 9.99 14.45 2.24
N ARG A 229 8.84 15.07 1.94
CA ARG A 229 7.69 15.20 2.87
C ARG A 229 8.11 15.74 4.22
N TYR A 230 9.03 16.72 4.21
CA TYR A 230 9.58 17.37 5.38
C TYR A 230 9.07 18.79 5.51
N SER A 231 8.62 19.14 6.70
CA SER A 231 8.26 20.52 7.07
C SER A 231 9.30 21.09 8.03
N PRO A 232 9.93 22.25 7.72
CA PRO A 232 10.86 22.90 8.61
C PRO A 232 10.17 23.68 9.75
N LEU A 233 8.84 23.66 9.82
CA LEU A 233 8.05 24.38 10.85
C LEU A 233 8.19 23.71 12.22
N GLU A 234 8.28 24.55 13.29
CA GLU A 234 8.57 24.10 14.64
C GLU A 234 7.53 24.57 15.70
N GLN A 235 6.42 25.19 15.31
CA GLN A 235 5.42 25.66 16.27
C GLN A 235 4.71 24.49 16.97
N ILE A 236 4.39 23.42 16.22
CA ILE A 236 3.83 22.19 16.77
C ILE A 236 5.00 21.31 17.20
N THR A 237 5.09 21.01 18.50
CA THR A 237 6.19 20.27 19.13
C THR A 237 5.69 19.02 19.86
N ARG A 238 6.61 18.18 20.33
CA ARG A 238 6.29 16.99 21.15
C ARG A 238 5.50 17.34 22.42
N GLU A 239 5.75 18.53 23.01
CA GLU A 239 5.13 19.00 24.26
C GLU A 239 3.72 19.55 24.06
N ASN A 240 3.42 20.11 22.89
CA ASN A 240 2.14 20.80 22.66
C ASN A 240 1.22 20.10 21.64
N VAL A 241 1.71 19.09 20.90
CA VAL A 241 0.94 18.38 19.86
C VAL A 241 -0.38 17.79 20.39
N GLY A 242 -0.41 17.42 21.67
CA GLY A 242 -1.63 16.97 22.35
C GLY A 242 -2.74 18.03 22.46
N GLN A 243 -2.46 19.28 22.10
CA GLN A 243 -3.41 20.39 22.13
C GLN A 243 -3.97 20.74 20.74
N LEU A 244 -3.63 19.96 19.69
CA LEU A 244 -4.17 20.18 18.36
C LEU A 244 -5.69 20.02 18.36
N GLU A 245 -6.37 21.01 17.76
CA GLU A 245 -7.83 21.05 17.59
C GLU A 245 -8.18 21.20 16.11
N LEU A 246 -9.33 20.64 15.70
CA LEU A 246 -9.91 20.88 14.38
C LEU A 246 -10.35 22.35 14.29
N VAL A 247 -9.71 23.12 13.40
CA VAL A 247 -9.98 24.55 13.26
C VAL A 247 -10.92 24.88 12.11
N TRP A 248 -10.91 24.09 11.05
CA TRP A 248 -11.88 24.17 9.97
C TRP A 248 -12.05 22.83 9.24
N GLU A 249 -13.21 22.69 8.61
CA GLU A 249 -13.60 21.59 7.73
C GLU A 249 -14.15 22.16 6.43
N HIS A 250 -13.73 21.60 5.29
CA HIS A 250 -14.29 21.86 3.98
C HIS A 250 -14.79 20.58 3.32
N ARG A 251 -15.95 20.67 2.63
CA ARG A 251 -16.54 19.59 1.85
C ARG A 251 -16.44 19.94 0.37
N THR A 252 -15.86 19.05 -0.44
CA THR A 252 -15.77 19.27 -1.89
C THR A 252 -17.13 19.15 -2.59
N GLY A 253 -18.07 18.42 -2.00
CA GLY A 253 -19.36 18.09 -2.59
C GLY A 253 -19.27 17.00 -3.67
N ASP A 254 -18.15 16.30 -3.74
CA ASP A 254 -17.87 15.30 -4.77
C ASP A 254 -17.91 13.91 -4.13
N MET A 255 -19.10 13.34 -4.06
CA MET A 255 -19.38 12.03 -3.45
C MET A 255 -19.89 11.06 -4.53
N PRO A 256 -19.51 9.76 -4.42
CA PRO A 256 -19.96 8.74 -5.37
C PRO A 256 -21.47 8.51 -5.31
N GLU A 257 -22.04 8.21 -6.48
CA GLU A 257 -23.37 7.60 -6.56
C GLU A 257 -23.29 6.08 -6.33
N GLU A 258 -24.45 5.40 -6.27
CA GLU A 258 -24.52 3.95 -6.19
C GLU A 258 -23.81 3.33 -7.40
N ASP A 259 -22.84 2.44 -7.21
CA ASP A 259 -21.98 1.80 -8.21
C ASP A 259 -20.69 2.58 -8.61
N GLU A 260 -20.50 3.81 -8.19
CA GLU A 260 -19.25 4.54 -8.41
C GLU A 260 -18.21 4.23 -7.31
N ARG A 261 -16.94 4.28 -7.68
CA ARG A 261 -15.84 4.01 -6.75
C ARG A 261 -14.91 5.20 -6.67
N TYR A 262 -14.68 5.69 -5.47
CA TYR A 262 -13.83 6.85 -5.21
C TYR A 262 -12.66 6.50 -4.29
N SER A 263 -11.54 7.17 -4.54
CA SER A 263 -10.30 7.06 -3.78
C SER A 263 -9.59 8.40 -3.86
N ASN A 264 -10.07 9.43 -3.18
CA ASN A 264 -9.41 10.73 -3.23
C ASN A 264 -8.11 10.70 -2.43
N GLN A 265 -6.97 10.75 -3.12
CA GLN A 265 -5.62 10.65 -2.55
C GLN A 265 -4.89 12.01 -2.56
N ASN A 266 -5.64 13.10 -2.62
CA ASN A 266 -5.08 14.44 -2.80
C ASN A 266 -4.30 14.92 -1.57
N THR A 267 -3.03 15.28 -1.79
CA THR A 267 -2.29 16.18 -0.91
C THR A 267 -2.43 17.60 -1.45
N PRO A 268 -3.04 18.55 -0.72
CA PRO A 268 -3.26 19.90 -1.22
C PRO A 268 -1.96 20.67 -1.32
N LEU A 269 -1.91 21.65 -2.24
CA LEU A 269 -0.84 22.64 -2.32
C LEU A 269 -1.22 23.87 -1.51
N LYS A 270 -0.26 24.51 -0.87
CA LYS A 270 -0.44 25.82 -0.26
C LYS A 270 0.53 26.82 -0.87
N ILE A 271 -0.02 27.85 -1.48
CA ILE A 271 0.69 28.95 -2.14
C ILE A 271 0.17 30.28 -1.64
N GLY A 272 1.02 31.08 -1.03
CA GLY A 272 0.60 32.34 -0.41
C GLY A 272 -0.51 32.12 0.62
N ASN A 273 -1.66 32.77 0.46
CA ASN A 273 -2.83 32.59 1.34
C ASN A 273 -3.89 31.63 0.77
N GLN A 274 -3.54 30.82 -0.22
CA GLN A 274 -4.48 29.88 -0.84
C GLN A 274 -4.04 28.44 -0.61
N LEU A 275 -5.02 27.61 -0.29
CA LEU A 275 -4.90 26.15 -0.29
C LEU A 275 -5.59 25.64 -1.54
N LEU A 276 -4.83 25.00 -2.42
CA LEU A 276 -5.28 24.48 -3.71
C LEU A 276 -5.42 22.96 -3.63
N LEU A 277 -6.57 22.45 -3.97
CA LEU A 277 -6.87 21.01 -3.87
C LEU A 277 -7.67 20.53 -5.09
N CYS A 278 -7.65 19.23 -5.31
CA CYS A 278 -8.53 18.59 -6.28
C CYS A 278 -9.47 17.56 -5.61
N SER A 279 -10.68 17.46 -6.12
CA SER A 279 -11.62 16.42 -5.74
C SER A 279 -11.34 15.12 -6.51
N ALA A 280 -12.01 14.03 -6.14
CA ALA A 280 -11.90 12.74 -6.80
C ALA A 280 -12.20 12.81 -8.31
N MET A 281 -13.18 13.63 -8.71
CA MET A 281 -13.57 13.86 -10.11
C MET A 281 -12.89 15.09 -10.72
N ASN A 282 -11.69 15.45 -10.23
CA ASN A 282 -10.80 16.47 -10.78
C ASN A 282 -11.35 17.92 -10.74
N LYS A 283 -12.27 18.26 -9.84
CA LYS A 283 -12.60 19.67 -9.61
C LYS A 283 -11.41 20.33 -8.90
N ILE A 284 -10.94 21.46 -9.42
CA ILE A 284 -9.90 22.27 -8.76
C ILE A 284 -10.61 23.27 -7.85
N ILE A 285 -10.20 23.32 -6.57
CA ILE A 285 -10.83 24.18 -5.57
C ILE A 285 -9.75 24.96 -4.83
N ALA A 286 -9.92 26.26 -4.73
CA ALA A 286 -9.08 27.10 -3.90
C ALA A 286 -9.80 27.52 -2.63
N LEU A 287 -9.16 27.30 -1.51
CA LEU A 287 -9.63 27.73 -0.20
C LEU A 287 -8.76 28.86 0.34
N ASP A 288 -9.32 29.66 1.22
CA ASP A 288 -8.52 30.49 2.11
C ASP A 288 -7.78 29.58 3.10
N ALA A 289 -6.47 29.64 3.11
CA ALA A 289 -5.63 28.69 3.84
C ALA A 289 -5.80 28.78 5.38
N ALA A 290 -6.21 29.94 5.93
CA ALA A 290 -6.44 30.12 7.35
C ALA A 290 -7.83 29.64 7.80
N THR A 291 -8.85 29.79 6.94
CA THR A 291 -10.26 29.62 7.33
C THR A 291 -10.99 28.46 6.67
N GLY A 292 -10.39 27.84 5.63
CA GLY A 292 -11.03 26.79 4.83
C GLY A 292 -12.20 27.27 3.96
N LEU A 293 -12.45 28.59 3.88
CA LEU A 293 -13.52 29.14 3.05
C LEU A 293 -13.14 29.08 1.58
N GLU A 294 -14.07 28.60 0.75
CA GLU A 294 -13.88 28.49 -0.69
C GLU A 294 -13.76 29.90 -1.32
N ARG A 295 -12.72 30.12 -2.10
CA ARG A 295 -12.46 31.34 -2.86
C ARG A 295 -12.97 31.21 -4.29
N TRP A 296 -12.64 30.10 -4.95
CA TRP A 296 -13.09 29.79 -6.29
C TRP A 296 -13.07 28.28 -6.54
N ARG A 297 -13.74 27.84 -7.59
CA ARG A 297 -13.80 26.45 -8.04
C ARG A 297 -13.80 26.43 -9.56
N TYR A 298 -13.04 25.50 -10.12
CA TYR A 298 -13.10 25.11 -11.51
C TYR A 298 -13.56 23.65 -11.63
N ASP A 299 -14.61 23.40 -12.40
CA ASP A 299 -15.13 22.06 -12.68
C ASP A 299 -14.84 21.70 -14.13
N PRO A 300 -13.96 20.73 -14.44
CA PRO A 300 -13.65 20.30 -15.80
C PRO A 300 -14.79 19.49 -16.43
N GLY A 301 -15.82 19.10 -15.68
CA GLY A 301 -16.95 18.32 -16.18
C GLY A 301 -16.57 16.90 -16.60
N VAL A 302 -15.70 16.23 -15.86
CA VAL A 302 -15.28 14.83 -16.14
C VAL A 302 -16.46 13.89 -16.00
N SER A 303 -16.67 13.01 -17.00
CA SER A 303 -17.70 11.97 -16.94
C SER A 303 -17.29 10.82 -16.02
N THR A 304 -18.24 10.23 -15.29
CA THR A 304 -18.02 9.03 -14.48
C THR A 304 -17.59 7.81 -15.30
N ASP A 305 -17.90 7.79 -16.61
CA ASP A 305 -17.40 6.76 -17.52
C ASP A 305 -15.87 6.75 -17.62
N ALA A 306 -15.21 7.87 -17.32
CA ALA A 306 -13.75 8.01 -17.36
C ALA A 306 -13.05 7.40 -16.13
N ILE A 307 -13.76 6.92 -15.12
CA ILE A 307 -13.18 6.32 -13.92
C ILE A 307 -12.47 5.00 -14.28
N PRO A 308 -11.13 4.87 -14.07
CA PRO A 308 -10.42 3.63 -14.42
C PRO A 308 -10.75 2.48 -13.44
N TYR A 309 -10.41 2.64 -12.17
CA TYR A 309 -10.71 1.76 -11.05
C TYR A 309 -11.49 2.48 -9.97
N ASN A 310 -10.97 3.64 -9.60
CA ASN A 310 -11.55 4.61 -8.68
C ASN A 310 -11.37 6.00 -9.25
N ALA A 311 -12.31 6.89 -9.04
CA ALA A 311 -12.10 8.31 -9.23
C ALA A 311 -10.98 8.77 -8.26
N THR A 312 -9.88 9.25 -8.83
CA THR A 312 -8.66 9.57 -8.08
C THR A 312 -8.04 10.85 -8.61
N CYS A 313 -7.75 11.77 -7.72
CA CYS A 313 -6.80 12.85 -7.96
C CYS A 313 -5.74 12.84 -6.85
N ARG A 314 -4.45 12.69 -7.19
CA ARG A 314 -3.38 12.70 -6.19
C ARG A 314 -2.93 14.10 -5.84
N GLY A 315 -3.05 15.06 -6.77
CA GLY A 315 -2.59 16.43 -6.51
C GLY A 315 -2.67 17.31 -7.74
N LEU A 316 -2.08 18.47 -7.59
CA LEU A 316 -1.97 19.54 -8.58
C LEU A 316 -0.49 19.86 -8.79
N ALA A 317 -0.15 20.50 -9.91
CA ALA A 317 1.17 21.06 -10.15
C ALA A 317 1.08 22.59 -10.19
N TYR A 318 1.97 23.24 -9.44
CA TYR A 318 2.08 24.71 -9.43
C TYR A 318 3.20 25.17 -10.35
N TYR A 319 2.92 26.21 -11.12
CA TYR A 319 3.92 26.87 -11.96
C TYR A 319 3.80 28.40 -11.88
N ALA A 320 4.92 29.08 -11.67
CA ALA A 320 5.05 30.53 -11.76
C ALA A 320 5.89 30.86 -12.98
N SER A 321 5.35 31.66 -13.91
CA SER A 321 6.08 32.05 -15.12
C SER A 321 7.22 33.02 -14.79
N PRO A 322 8.46 32.72 -15.15
CA PRO A 322 9.56 33.66 -14.99
C PRO A 322 9.49 34.83 -16.00
N ASN A 323 8.60 34.73 -16.99
CA ASN A 323 8.48 35.69 -18.08
C ASN A 323 7.35 36.71 -17.88
N LEU A 324 6.41 36.44 -16.97
CA LEU A 324 5.25 37.28 -16.68
C LEU A 324 5.42 38.06 -15.39
N SER A 325 4.77 39.21 -15.28
CA SER A 325 4.71 39.92 -14.01
C SER A 325 3.67 39.27 -13.11
N PRO A 326 3.84 39.23 -11.77
CA PRO A 326 2.90 38.60 -10.85
C PRO A 326 1.44 39.10 -10.92
N GLN A 327 1.19 40.22 -11.59
CA GLN A 327 -0.14 40.82 -11.80
C GLN A 327 -0.74 40.46 -13.15
N ASP A 328 0.03 39.80 -14.03
CA ASP A 328 -0.47 39.39 -15.33
C ASP A 328 -1.35 38.13 -15.17
N GLU A 329 -2.34 37.99 -16.02
CA GLU A 329 -3.23 36.80 -16.06
C GLU A 329 -2.38 35.54 -16.28
N CYS A 330 -2.60 34.52 -15.45
CA CYS A 330 -1.87 33.26 -15.51
C CYS A 330 -0.36 33.36 -15.28
N ALA A 331 0.14 34.45 -14.65
CA ALA A 331 1.53 34.50 -14.19
C ALA A 331 1.83 33.35 -13.21
N GLU A 332 0.86 33.04 -12.37
CA GLU A 332 0.86 31.84 -11.53
C GLU A 332 -0.30 30.91 -11.93
N ARG A 333 -0.02 29.67 -12.24
CA ARG A 333 -1.03 28.72 -12.68
C ARG A 333 -0.93 27.37 -11.98
N VAL A 334 -2.07 26.71 -11.91
CA VAL A 334 -2.19 25.29 -11.52
C VAL A 334 -2.43 24.47 -12.77
N ILE A 335 -1.62 23.43 -12.94
CA ILE A 335 -1.74 22.48 -14.04
C ILE A 335 -2.17 21.13 -13.48
N MET A 336 -3.17 20.52 -14.10
CA MET A 336 -3.74 19.23 -13.65
C MET A 336 -4.08 18.34 -14.84
N ASN A 337 -3.81 17.04 -14.69
CA ASN A 337 -4.39 16.02 -15.56
C ASN A 337 -5.81 15.67 -15.10
N THR A 338 -6.70 15.34 -16.04
CA THR A 338 -8.05 14.83 -15.75
C THR A 338 -8.19 13.37 -16.12
N LEU A 339 -9.11 12.64 -15.45
CA LEU A 339 -9.37 11.22 -15.74
C LEU A 339 -9.82 10.96 -17.18
N ASP A 340 -10.39 11.94 -17.85
CA ASP A 340 -10.76 11.92 -19.28
C ASP A 340 -9.63 12.43 -20.19
N ALA A 341 -8.40 12.29 -19.76
CA ALA A 341 -7.17 12.53 -20.51
C ALA A 341 -7.02 13.94 -21.09
N ARG A 342 -7.32 14.97 -20.34
CA ARG A 342 -7.00 16.37 -20.66
C ARG A 342 -5.92 16.90 -19.72
N LEU A 343 -5.07 17.79 -20.20
CA LEU A 343 -4.20 18.63 -19.38
C LEU A 343 -4.84 20.03 -19.32
N VAL A 344 -5.06 20.52 -18.09
CA VAL A 344 -5.79 21.76 -17.81
C VAL A 344 -4.89 22.72 -17.09
N ALA A 345 -4.85 24.00 -17.50
CA ALA A 345 -4.19 25.08 -16.75
C ALA A 345 -5.17 26.16 -16.35
N VAL A 346 -5.18 26.49 -15.05
CA VAL A 346 -6.02 27.56 -14.48
C VAL A 346 -5.17 28.57 -13.70
N ASP A 347 -5.57 29.82 -13.78
CA ASP A 347 -4.97 30.92 -13.03
C ASP A 347 -5.21 30.72 -11.51
N VAL A 348 -4.15 30.77 -10.70
CA VAL A 348 -4.18 30.55 -9.26
C VAL A 348 -5.08 31.55 -8.53
N GLN A 349 -5.16 32.83 -9.01
CA GLN A 349 -5.89 33.89 -8.31
C GLN A 349 -7.39 33.82 -8.61
N THR A 350 -7.77 33.40 -9.83
CA THR A 350 -9.13 33.54 -10.33
C THR A 350 -9.86 32.23 -10.60
N GLY A 351 -9.12 31.13 -10.75
CA GLY A 351 -9.67 29.84 -11.18
C GLY A 351 -10.15 29.82 -12.65
N GLN A 352 -9.81 30.83 -13.45
CA GLN A 352 -10.15 30.88 -14.86
C GLN A 352 -9.11 30.10 -15.69
N LEU A 353 -9.54 29.52 -16.81
CA LEU A 353 -8.65 28.86 -17.74
C LEU A 353 -7.62 29.83 -18.28
N CYS A 354 -6.35 29.41 -18.34
CA CYS A 354 -5.26 30.14 -18.96
C CYS A 354 -5.38 30.05 -20.49
N SER A 355 -5.91 31.09 -21.11
CA SER A 355 -6.24 31.06 -22.52
C SER A 355 -5.04 30.94 -23.46
N ASP A 356 -3.85 31.19 -22.97
CA ASP A 356 -2.54 31.05 -23.62
C ASP A 356 -1.99 29.61 -23.58
N PHE A 357 -2.59 28.74 -22.78
CA PHE A 357 -2.19 27.34 -22.63
C PHE A 357 -2.98 26.42 -23.58
N GLY A 358 -2.28 25.71 -24.46
CA GLY A 358 -2.87 24.78 -25.43
C GLY A 358 -3.98 25.42 -26.27
N THR A 359 -5.15 24.80 -26.28
CA THR A 359 -6.33 25.35 -26.94
C THR A 359 -7.32 25.88 -25.89
N GLY A 360 -7.18 27.16 -25.51
CA GLY A 360 -8.07 27.82 -24.55
C GLY A 360 -7.99 27.25 -23.14
N GLY A 361 -6.79 26.92 -22.67
CA GLY A 361 -6.49 26.38 -21.36
C GLY A 361 -6.41 24.85 -21.29
N LEU A 362 -6.51 24.16 -22.42
CA LEU A 362 -6.62 22.70 -22.50
C LEU A 362 -5.67 22.09 -23.53
N VAL A 363 -5.11 20.93 -23.20
CA VAL A 363 -4.40 20.04 -24.13
C VAL A 363 -5.07 18.67 -24.12
N ASP A 364 -5.27 18.08 -25.31
CA ASP A 364 -5.78 16.73 -25.49
C ASP A 364 -4.66 15.70 -25.31
N LEU A 365 -4.76 14.87 -24.29
CA LEU A 365 -3.77 13.82 -23.99
C LEU A 365 -4.09 12.49 -24.70
N GLU A 366 -5.20 12.34 -25.40
CA GLU A 366 -5.47 11.16 -26.24
C GLU A 366 -4.78 11.25 -27.62
N GLU A 367 -4.25 12.42 -28.00
CA GLU A 367 -3.55 12.58 -29.26
C GLU A 367 -2.37 11.59 -29.38
N GLY A 368 -2.35 10.80 -30.45
CA GLY A 368 -1.34 9.76 -30.70
C GLY A 368 -1.53 8.45 -29.92
N ILE A 369 -2.43 8.36 -28.95
CA ILE A 369 -2.70 7.13 -28.16
C ILE A 369 -3.39 6.06 -29.01
N GLY A 370 -4.21 6.45 -29.97
CA GLY A 370 -4.95 5.55 -30.81
C GLY A 370 -6.22 5.01 -30.14
N HIS A 371 -6.58 3.76 -30.41
CA HIS A 371 -7.81 3.19 -29.85
C HIS A 371 -7.79 3.13 -28.34
N THR A 372 -8.69 3.84 -27.70
CA THR A 372 -8.98 3.76 -26.27
C THR A 372 -10.48 3.88 -26.03
N VAL A 373 -10.92 3.61 -24.80
CA VAL A 373 -12.29 3.85 -24.32
C VAL A 373 -12.20 4.53 -22.95
N PRO A 374 -13.24 5.27 -22.52
CA PRO A 374 -13.24 5.90 -21.21
C PRO A 374 -12.81 4.96 -20.08
N GLY A 375 -11.95 5.41 -19.20
CA GLY A 375 -11.42 4.64 -18.08
C GLY A 375 -10.29 3.65 -18.43
N TRP A 376 -9.83 3.54 -19.69
CA TRP A 376 -8.70 2.70 -20.03
C TRP A 376 -7.36 3.44 -19.97
N TYR A 377 -7.34 4.70 -20.45
CA TYR A 377 -6.20 5.62 -20.36
C TYR A 377 -6.64 6.82 -19.53
N ALA A 378 -6.15 6.93 -18.31
CA ALA A 378 -6.64 7.89 -17.34
C ALA A 378 -5.51 8.43 -16.45
N PRO A 379 -5.02 9.66 -16.68
CA PRO A 379 -4.04 10.29 -15.80
C PRO A 379 -4.61 10.52 -14.40
N THR A 380 -3.98 9.96 -13.37
CA THR A 380 -4.42 10.03 -11.97
C THR A 380 -3.45 10.80 -11.07
N SER A 381 -2.28 11.17 -11.58
CA SER A 381 -1.23 11.86 -10.83
C SER A 381 -0.88 13.20 -11.47
N PRO A 382 -0.53 14.23 -10.68
CA PRO A 382 -0.21 15.55 -11.22
C PRO A 382 1.02 15.49 -12.14
N PRO A 383 1.14 16.41 -13.11
CA PRO A 383 2.40 16.61 -13.83
C PRO A 383 3.53 16.96 -12.86
N THR A 384 4.73 16.51 -13.14
CA THR A 384 5.94 16.97 -12.45
C THR A 384 6.60 18.07 -13.26
N ILE A 385 6.71 19.28 -12.69
CA ILE A 385 7.27 20.42 -13.40
C ILE A 385 8.76 20.56 -13.05
N VAL A 386 9.63 20.34 -14.03
CA VAL A 386 11.06 20.57 -13.89
C VAL A 386 11.47 21.68 -14.83
N ARG A 387 12.08 22.72 -14.28
CA ARG A 387 12.31 23.98 -14.99
C ARG A 387 10.98 24.53 -15.51
N ASN A 388 10.77 24.61 -16.80
CA ASN A 388 9.50 25.02 -17.42
C ASN A 388 8.80 23.87 -18.17
N VAL A 389 9.17 22.61 -17.91
CA VAL A 389 8.60 21.45 -18.59
C VAL A 389 7.67 20.72 -17.64
N ALA A 390 6.39 20.67 -17.98
CA ALA A 390 5.39 19.82 -17.33
C ALA A 390 5.47 18.41 -17.93
N VAL A 391 6.01 17.47 -17.16
CA VAL A 391 6.13 16.08 -17.56
C VAL A 391 4.85 15.35 -17.21
N VAL A 392 4.18 14.81 -18.21
CA VAL A 392 2.86 14.19 -18.15
C VAL A 392 2.95 12.71 -18.45
N HIS A 393 2.28 11.92 -17.65
CA HIS A 393 2.17 10.49 -17.80
C HIS A 393 0.77 10.02 -17.38
N SER A 394 0.45 8.76 -17.61
CA SER A 394 -0.90 8.25 -17.37
C SER A 394 -0.89 6.89 -16.72
N GLN A 395 -1.93 6.59 -15.98
CA GLN A 395 -2.33 5.22 -15.68
C GLN A 395 -2.97 4.61 -16.92
N VAL A 396 -2.61 3.37 -17.22
CA VAL A 396 -3.30 2.51 -18.17
C VAL A 396 -3.91 1.36 -17.38
N ARG A 397 -5.22 1.13 -17.53
CA ARG A 397 -5.91 0.11 -16.74
C ARG A 397 -5.34 -1.29 -17.03
N ASP A 398 -4.88 -1.95 -15.98
CA ASP A 398 -4.17 -3.22 -16.03
C ASP A 398 -5.03 -4.39 -16.46
N ASN A 399 -4.39 -5.46 -16.93
CA ASN A 399 -4.98 -6.78 -17.19
C ASN A 399 -6.18 -6.80 -18.14
N GLN A 400 -6.40 -5.72 -18.95
CA GLN A 400 -7.47 -5.70 -19.93
C GLN A 400 -7.08 -6.54 -21.14
N ARG A 401 -6.03 -6.17 -21.85
CA ARG A 401 -5.48 -6.94 -22.96
C ARG A 401 -4.05 -6.49 -23.31
N ARG A 402 -3.35 -7.33 -24.08
CA ARG A 402 -1.98 -7.05 -24.51
C ARG A 402 -1.86 -5.77 -25.34
N ASP A 403 -2.85 -5.52 -26.23
CA ASP A 403 -2.93 -4.30 -27.04
C ASP A 403 -3.56 -3.15 -26.25
N ALA A 404 -2.96 -2.81 -25.10
CA ALA A 404 -3.39 -1.69 -24.26
C ALA A 404 -2.90 -0.34 -24.82
N PRO A 405 -3.49 0.80 -24.42
CA PRO A 405 -2.94 2.12 -24.70
C PRO A 405 -1.47 2.23 -24.32
N SER A 406 -0.76 3.14 -24.97
CA SER A 406 0.67 3.40 -24.70
C SER A 406 0.88 4.02 -23.32
N GLY A 407 1.96 3.62 -22.64
CA GLY A 407 2.47 4.31 -21.46
C GLY A 407 3.41 5.48 -21.77
N VAL A 408 3.32 6.09 -22.96
CA VAL A 408 4.14 7.22 -23.40
C VAL A 408 4.21 8.33 -22.36
N VAL A 409 5.40 8.87 -22.13
CA VAL A 409 5.62 10.06 -21.28
C VAL A 409 5.89 11.26 -22.18
N ARG A 410 5.28 12.40 -21.87
CA ARG A 410 5.36 13.60 -22.70
C ARG A 410 5.73 14.83 -21.88
N GLY A 411 6.61 15.67 -22.43
CA GLY A 411 6.96 16.96 -21.89
C GLY A 411 6.22 18.08 -22.61
N TYR A 412 5.54 18.92 -21.86
CA TYR A 412 4.84 20.12 -22.37
C TYR A 412 5.49 21.36 -21.76
N ASP A 413 5.57 22.42 -22.53
CA ASP A 413 5.91 23.73 -22.01
C ASP A 413 4.85 24.18 -21.01
N ALA A 414 5.24 24.48 -19.77
CA ALA A 414 4.31 24.77 -18.67
C ALA A 414 3.60 26.12 -18.82
N GLU A 415 4.10 27.02 -19.71
CA GLU A 415 3.50 28.32 -20.01
C GLU A 415 2.51 28.21 -21.17
N SER A 416 2.91 27.60 -22.28
CA SER A 416 2.12 27.55 -23.52
C SER A 416 1.31 26.26 -23.72
N GLY A 417 1.64 25.16 -23.01
CA GLY A 417 1.01 23.85 -23.25
C GLY A 417 1.46 23.22 -24.58
N GLU A 418 2.49 23.73 -25.25
CA GLU A 418 3.04 23.12 -26.46
C GLU A 418 3.83 21.85 -26.11
N MET A 419 3.63 20.77 -26.85
CA MET A 419 4.38 19.53 -26.64
C MET A 419 5.83 19.73 -27.12
N LEU A 420 6.78 19.60 -26.22
CA LEU A 420 8.21 19.74 -26.50
C LEU A 420 8.82 18.42 -26.96
N TRP A 421 8.41 17.32 -26.35
CA TRP A 421 8.87 15.98 -26.67
C TRP A 421 7.89 14.90 -26.19
N ALA A 422 8.01 13.72 -26.78
CA ALA A 422 7.43 12.47 -26.32
C ALA A 422 8.52 11.41 -26.18
N TRP A 423 8.43 10.60 -25.14
CA TRP A 423 9.27 9.42 -24.96
C TRP A 423 8.38 8.18 -25.09
N ASP A 424 8.39 7.62 -26.32
CA ASP A 424 7.78 6.32 -26.63
C ASP A 424 8.81 5.22 -26.36
N MET A 425 8.58 4.36 -25.37
CA MET A 425 9.53 3.34 -24.94
C MET A 425 9.85 2.32 -26.02
N GLY A 426 8.91 2.02 -26.92
CA GLY A 426 9.15 1.14 -28.06
C GLY A 426 9.87 1.82 -29.23
N ARG A 427 9.91 3.17 -29.25
CA ARG A 427 10.54 3.99 -30.28
C ARG A 427 11.27 5.20 -29.67
N PRO A 428 12.25 4.99 -28.78
CA PRO A 428 12.83 6.05 -27.96
C PRO A 428 13.53 7.15 -28.76
N GLY A 429 13.85 6.92 -30.04
CA GLY A 429 14.42 7.91 -30.94
C GLY A 429 13.38 8.84 -31.59
N GLU A 430 12.09 8.58 -31.51
CA GLU A 430 11.02 9.41 -32.04
C GLU A 430 10.45 10.30 -30.91
N LYS A 431 10.63 11.63 -31.07
CA LYS A 431 10.34 12.58 -29.96
C LYS A 431 9.06 13.40 -30.15
N GLY A 432 8.36 13.22 -31.25
CA GLY A 432 7.11 13.93 -31.56
C GLY A 432 5.87 13.04 -31.50
N LEU A 433 4.80 13.55 -32.10
CA LEU A 433 3.63 12.74 -32.39
C LEU A 433 3.96 11.64 -33.39
N PRO A 434 3.30 10.47 -33.30
CA PRO A 434 3.40 9.44 -34.31
C PRO A 434 3.01 9.98 -35.70
N PRO A 435 3.53 9.39 -36.79
CA PRO A 435 3.07 9.70 -38.14
C PRO A 435 1.57 9.53 -38.30
N GLU A 436 0.96 10.26 -39.25
CA GLU A 436 -0.48 10.17 -39.54
C GLU A 436 -0.93 8.71 -39.82
N GLY A 437 -1.86 8.23 -39.03
CA GLY A 437 -2.38 6.87 -39.10
C GLY A 437 -1.63 5.84 -38.25
N GLU A 438 -0.60 6.25 -37.54
CA GLU A 438 0.11 5.46 -36.54
C GLU A 438 -0.23 5.93 -35.12
N THR A 439 0.19 5.13 -34.14
CA THR A 439 0.01 5.44 -32.71
C THR A 439 1.35 5.29 -31.98
N TYR A 440 1.49 5.83 -30.80
CA TYR A 440 2.56 5.43 -29.89
C TYR A 440 2.54 3.92 -29.66
N THR A 441 3.68 3.34 -29.28
CA THR A 441 3.81 1.89 -29.04
C THR A 441 2.87 1.44 -27.94
N ARG A 442 1.97 0.52 -28.29
CA ARG A 442 0.91 0.03 -27.39
C ARG A 442 1.44 -1.05 -26.46
N GLY A 443 0.85 -1.16 -25.26
CA GLY A 443 1.20 -2.18 -24.26
C GLY A 443 2.49 -1.92 -23.49
N THR A 444 3.11 -0.76 -23.68
CA THR A 444 4.34 -0.36 -22.96
C THR A 444 4.07 -0.07 -21.47
N PRO A 445 5.11 -0.15 -20.61
CA PRO A 445 5.03 0.30 -19.23
C PRO A 445 4.42 1.70 -19.11
N ASN A 446 3.74 1.94 -18.01
CA ASN A 446 3.14 3.25 -17.72
C ASN A 446 3.63 3.81 -16.39
N VAL A 447 3.41 5.09 -16.13
CA VAL A 447 3.66 5.73 -14.83
C VAL A 447 2.33 6.17 -14.26
N TRP A 448 1.81 5.44 -13.30
CA TRP A 448 0.52 5.76 -12.68
C TRP A 448 0.67 6.57 -11.37
N THR A 449 1.82 6.47 -10.73
CA THR A 449 2.15 7.20 -9.50
C THR A 449 2.85 8.56 -9.81
N ILE A 450 3.39 9.22 -8.82
CA ILE A 450 3.95 10.56 -8.92
C ILE A 450 5.46 10.47 -9.19
N ALA A 451 5.98 11.27 -10.13
CA ALA A 451 7.39 11.39 -10.40
C ALA A 451 8.06 12.45 -9.50
N SER A 452 9.38 12.38 -9.36
CA SER A 452 10.21 13.38 -8.68
C SER A 452 10.98 14.20 -9.70
N GLY A 453 11.43 15.40 -9.35
CA GLY A 453 12.12 16.31 -10.26
C GLY A 453 13.30 17.01 -9.60
N ASP A 454 14.36 17.23 -10.39
CA ASP A 454 15.55 17.97 -10.00
C ASP A 454 15.78 19.13 -10.97
N ASN A 455 15.48 20.35 -10.54
CA ASN A 455 15.65 21.55 -11.37
C ASN A 455 17.11 21.87 -11.69
N GLU A 456 18.05 21.51 -10.80
CA GLU A 456 19.46 21.77 -11.00
C GLU A 456 20.02 20.87 -12.12
N LEU A 457 19.76 19.57 -12.01
CA LEU A 457 20.16 18.59 -13.03
C LEU A 457 19.29 18.69 -14.30
N GLY A 458 18.04 19.12 -14.19
CA GLY A 458 17.06 19.06 -15.26
C GLY A 458 16.56 17.66 -15.53
N TYR A 459 16.46 16.83 -14.49
CA TYR A 459 15.99 15.47 -14.60
C TYR A 459 14.62 15.27 -13.95
N VAL A 460 13.79 14.44 -14.57
CA VAL A 460 12.61 13.85 -13.97
C VAL A 460 12.84 12.36 -13.75
N TYR A 461 12.48 11.85 -12.57
CA TYR A 461 12.64 10.45 -12.19
C TYR A 461 11.29 9.76 -12.19
N LEU A 462 11.13 8.82 -13.12
CA LEU A 462 9.88 8.14 -13.43
C LEU A 462 9.88 6.74 -12.84
N PRO A 463 9.05 6.44 -11.84
CA PRO A 463 8.84 5.09 -11.36
C PRO A 463 7.85 4.36 -12.28
N LEU A 464 8.37 3.54 -13.19
CA LEU A 464 7.58 2.82 -14.18
C LEU A 464 6.89 1.59 -13.58
N GLY A 465 5.67 1.39 -13.99
CA GLY A 465 4.93 0.16 -13.76
C GLY A 465 5.32 -0.96 -14.70
N ASN A 466 4.46 -1.95 -14.78
CA ASN A 466 4.65 -3.11 -15.63
C ASN A 466 4.19 -2.85 -17.08
N SER A 467 4.61 -3.72 -18.02
CA SER A 467 4.03 -3.76 -19.37
C SER A 467 2.72 -4.54 -19.35
N ALA A 468 1.79 -4.24 -20.24
CA ALA A 468 0.56 -5.01 -20.36
C ALA A 468 0.86 -6.40 -20.96
N VAL A 469 0.37 -7.47 -20.34
CA VAL A 469 -0.43 -7.61 -19.12
C VAL A 469 0.47 -8.01 -17.94
N ASP A 470 -0.02 -7.88 -16.65
CA ASP A 470 0.88 -7.96 -15.50
C ASP A 470 1.36 -9.37 -15.13
N TYR A 471 0.54 -10.40 -15.39
CA TYR A 471 0.81 -11.75 -14.88
C TYR A 471 1.26 -12.75 -15.95
N TRP A 472 1.70 -12.26 -17.10
CA TRP A 472 2.31 -13.07 -18.18
C TRP A 472 3.09 -12.21 -19.17
N GLY A 473 4.35 -12.56 -19.43
CA GLY A 473 5.30 -11.74 -20.19
C GLY A 473 5.75 -12.32 -21.54
N GLY A 474 5.17 -13.43 -22.00
CA GLY A 474 5.67 -14.19 -23.15
C GLY A 474 5.72 -13.44 -24.48
N MET A 475 4.89 -12.40 -24.66
CA MET A 475 4.83 -11.60 -25.90
C MET A 475 5.43 -10.19 -25.78
N ARG A 476 6.05 -9.86 -24.65
CA ARG A 476 6.69 -8.54 -24.47
C ARG A 476 7.92 -8.42 -25.34
N SER A 477 8.13 -7.24 -25.93
CA SER A 477 9.35 -6.91 -26.69
C SER A 477 10.56 -6.73 -25.75
N GLU A 478 11.75 -6.58 -26.32
CA GLU A 478 12.96 -6.30 -25.54
C GLU A 478 12.87 -4.92 -24.85
N GLU A 479 12.35 -3.90 -25.55
CA GLU A 479 12.18 -2.55 -25.02
C GLU A 479 11.18 -2.52 -23.89
N GLU A 480 10.05 -3.22 -24.04
CA GLU A 480 9.05 -3.38 -22.98
C GLU A 480 9.63 -4.05 -21.75
N ASN A 481 10.39 -5.12 -21.92
CA ASN A 481 11.07 -5.80 -20.81
C ASN A 481 12.18 -4.93 -20.19
N THR A 482 12.86 -4.09 -20.96
CA THR A 482 13.94 -3.20 -20.48
C THR A 482 13.40 -2.16 -19.49
N TYR A 483 12.24 -1.58 -19.79
CA TYR A 483 11.69 -0.48 -18.99
C TYR A 483 10.58 -0.93 -18.03
N SER A 484 10.14 -2.17 -18.07
CA SER A 484 9.16 -2.71 -17.14
C SER A 484 9.71 -2.75 -15.71
N THR A 485 8.96 -2.21 -14.75
CA THR A 485 9.33 -2.14 -13.33
C THR A 485 10.71 -1.52 -13.12
N ALA A 486 10.96 -0.42 -13.81
CA ALA A 486 12.24 0.31 -13.82
C ALA A 486 12.09 1.76 -13.34
N LEU A 487 13.10 2.25 -12.63
CA LEU A 487 13.27 3.68 -12.39
C LEU A 487 14.03 4.29 -13.58
N VAL A 488 13.46 5.33 -14.19
CA VAL A 488 14.04 5.98 -15.36
C VAL A 488 14.24 7.47 -15.08
N ALA A 489 15.42 8.00 -15.33
CA ALA A 489 15.68 9.44 -15.34
C ALA A 489 15.67 9.94 -16.78
N LEU A 490 14.82 10.94 -17.07
CA LEU A 490 14.80 11.63 -18.35
C LEU A 490 15.37 13.05 -18.20
N ASP A 491 16.17 13.47 -19.16
CA ASP A 491 16.50 14.89 -19.36
C ASP A 491 15.26 15.63 -19.89
N VAL A 492 14.74 16.57 -19.10
CA VAL A 492 13.50 17.28 -19.43
C VAL A 492 13.64 18.20 -20.64
N THR A 493 14.87 18.54 -21.04
CA THR A 493 15.11 19.40 -22.22
C THR A 493 14.91 18.64 -23.53
N THR A 494 15.26 17.34 -23.54
CA THR A 494 15.26 16.52 -24.75
C THR A 494 14.29 15.34 -24.73
N GLY A 495 13.84 14.92 -23.57
CA GLY A 495 13.11 13.68 -23.36
C GLY A 495 13.98 12.43 -23.53
N ASP A 496 15.32 12.57 -23.51
CA ASP A 496 16.21 11.42 -23.59
C ASP A 496 16.41 10.75 -22.24
N VAL A 497 16.61 9.43 -22.27
CA VAL A 497 16.96 8.66 -21.09
C VAL A 497 18.39 9.00 -20.67
N ALA A 498 18.55 9.61 -19.49
CA ALA A 498 19.85 9.86 -18.90
C ALA A 498 20.44 8.58 -18.29
N TRP A 499 19.61 7.85 -17.55
CA TRP A 499 19.91 6.53 -16.98
C TRP A 499 18.61 5.81 -16.59
N PHE A 500 18.69 4.50 -16.40
CA PHE A 500 17.61 3.70 -15.85
C PHE A 500 18.14 2.52 -15.05
N TYR A 501 17.31 1.98 -14.17
CA TYR A 501 17.59 0.77 -13.41
C TYR A 501 16.33 -0.06 -13.24
N GLN A 502 16.41 -1.36 -13.60
CA GLN A 502 15.29 -2.30 -13.45
C GLN A 502 15.36 -3.00 -12.10
N THR A 503 14.30 -2.88 -11.29
CA THR A 503 14.26 -3.46 -9.95
C THR A 503 13.71 -4.88 -9.92
N VAL A 504 13.00 -5.30 -10.98
CA VAL A 504 12.51 -6.68 -11.17
C VAL A 504 12.70 -7.07 -12.63
N HIS A 505 13.42 -8.17 -12.87
CA HIS A 505 13.59 -8.73 -14.21
C HIS A 505 12.36 -9.51 -14.62
N TYR A 506 11.82 -9.22 -15.83
CA TYR A 506 10.63 -9.87 -16.38
C TYR A 506 9.49 -9.95 -15.37
N ASP A 507 9.06 -8.79 -14.87
CA ASP A 507 8.00 -8.71 -13.86
C ASP A 507 6.70 -9.35 -14.37
N ILE A 508 6.26 -10.41 -13.67
CA ILE A 508 5.00 -11.13 -13.87
C ILE A 508 4.23 -11.27 -12.56
N TRP A 509 4.49 -10.36 -11.62
CA TRP A 509 3.89 -10.33 -10.28
C TRP A 509 3.16 -9.03 -9.98
N ASP A 510 3.11 -8.07 -10.93
CA ASP A 510 2.54 -6.73 -10.71
C ASP A 510 3.32 -5.98 -9.60
N TYR A 511 4.66 -6.04 -9.66
CA TYR A 511 5.55 -5.38 -8.70
C TYR A 511 5.97 -3.99 -9.13
N ASP A 512 5.09 -3.30 -9.86
CA ASP A 512 5.25 -1.91 -10.27
C ASP A 512 6.01 -1.04 -9.29
N LEU A 513 6.71 -0.04 -9.79
CA LEU A 513 7.22 1.02 -8.95
C LEU A 513 6.08 1.97 -8.59
N GLY A 514 5.42 1.68 -7.46
CA GLY A 514 4.25 2.41 -6.98
C GLY A 514 4.56 3.68 -6.21
N SER A 515 5.83 3.95 -5.87
CA SER A 515 6.22 5.02 -4.96
C SER A 515 6.96 6.16 -5.66
N GLN A 516 6.71 7.39 -5.21
CA GLN A 516 7.52 8.55 -5.56
C GLN A 516 8.92 8.43 -4.92
N GLY A 517 9.99 8.54 -5.71
CA GLY A 517 11.35 8.60 -5.19
C GLY A 517 11.63 9.90 -4.41
N SER A 518 12.33 9.82 -3.30
CA SER A 518 12.72 11.00 -2.51
C SER A 518 14.15 11.39 -2.76
N LEU A 519 14.40 12.67 -3.07
CA LEU A 519 15.73 13.21 -3.38
C LEU A 519 16.35 13.83 -2.14
N ILE A 520 17.54 13.37 -1.77
CA ILE A 520 18.28 13.85 -0.59
C ILE A 520 19.78 13.90 -0.88
N ASP A 521 20.54 14.47 0.04
CA ASP A 521 21.97 14.29 0.14
C ASP A 521 22.24 13.11 1.07
N PHE A 522 22.46 11.92 0.48
CA PHE A 522 22.59 10.67 1.25
C PHE A 522 23.98 10.59 1.91
N PRO A 523 24.06 10.30 3.23
CA PRO A 523 25.33 10.22 3.94
C PRO A 523 26.15 8.99 3.51
N THR A 524 27.39 9.21 3.11
CA THR A 524 28.37 8.15 2.82
C THR A 524 29.67 8.39 3.56
N ALA A 525 30.55 7.39 3.57
CA ALA A 525 31.87 7.50 4.23
C ALA A 525 32.74 8.61 3.63
N ASP A 526 32.56 8.93 2.34
CA ASP A 526 33.33 9.93 1.60
C ASP A 526 32.64 11.32 1.57
N GLY A 527 31.52 11.47 2.27
CA GLY A 527 30.69 12.66 2.33
C GLY A 527 29.30 12.44 1.69
N PRO A 528 28.41 13.45 1.76
CA PRO A 528 27.05 13.32 1.22
C PRO A 528 27.07 13.21 -0.31
N VAL A 529 26.22 12.36 -0.85
CA VAL A 529 26.02 12.15 -2.29
C VAL A 529 24.58 12.52 -2.66
N PRO A 530 24.37 13.36 -3.70
CA PRO A 530 23.02 13.61 -4.21
C PRO A 530 22.35 12.31 -4.64
N ALA A 531 21.36 11.87 -3.89
CA ALA A 531 20.76 10.56 -4.04
C ALA A 531 19.25 10.60 -4.27
N LEU A 532 18.72 9.50 -4.81
CA LEU A 532 17.30 9.17 -4.84
C LEU A 532 17.07 7.90 -4.06
N ILE A 533 16.15 7.93 -3.10
CA ILE A 533 15.65 6.75 -2.35
C ILE A 533 14.31 6.34 -2.92
N LEU A 534 14.18 5.09 -3.35
CA LEU A 534 12.96 4.52 -3.91
C LEU A 534 12.52 3.30 -3.09
N PRO A 535 11.42 3.37 -2.34
CA PRO A 535 10.78 2.19 -1.76
C PRO A 535 9.97 1.45 -2.83
N THR A 536 9.82 0.12 -2.70
CA THR A 536 9.16 -0.71 -3.71
C THR A 536 8.14 -1.68 -3.13
N LYS A 537 7.24 -2.20 -3.99
CA LYS A 537 6.28 -3.25 -3.66
C LYS A 537 6.96 -4.55 -3.17
N GLN A 538 8.20 -4.82 -3.60
CA GLN A 538 9.02 -5.93 -3.11
C GLN A 538 9.55 -5.70 -1.68
N ALA A 539 9.16 -4.59 -1.05
CA ALA A 539 9.56 -4.24 0.32
C ALA A 539 11.06 -3.92 0.48
N MET A 540 11.72 -3.45 -0.57
CA MET A 540 13.13 -3.03 -0.57
C MET A 540 13.25 -1.53 -0.78
N PHE A 541 14.37 -0.96 -0.30
CA PHE A 541 14.77 0.42 -0.56
C PHE A 541 15.95 0.44 -1.50
N TRP A 542 15.78 1.09 -2.65
CA TRP A 542 16.83 1.30 -3.63
C TRP A 542 17.38 2.70 -3.46
N ILE A 543 18.69 2.85 -3.44
CA ILE A 543 19.35 4.15 -3.23
C ILE A 543 20.34 4.36 -4.38
N PHE A 544 20.14 5.42 -5.16
CA PHE A 544 20.90 5.73 -6.35
C PHE A 544 21.59 7.08 -6.20
N ASP A 545 22.79 7.22 -6.75
CA ASP A 545 23.29 8.54 -7.15
C ASP A 545 22.36 9.08 -8.24
N ARG A 546 21.59 10.13 -7.92
CA ARG A 546 20.55 10.63 -8.82
C ARG A 546 21.07 11.25 -10.12
N ARG A 547 22.39 11.51 -10.19
CA ARG A 547 23.08 12.05 -11.37
C ARG A 547 23.37 10.97 -12.42
N THR A 548 23.65 9.73 -11.98
CA THR A 548 24.22 8.67 -12.82
C THR A 548 23.44 7.37 -12.82
N GLY A 549 22.55 7.16 -11.83
CA GLY A 549 21.87 5.89 -11.60
C GLY A 549 22.76 4.82 -10.94
N GLU A 550 23.98 5.18 -10.50
CA GLU A 550 24.84 4.26 -9.75
C GLU A 550 24.22 3.95 -8.38
N LEU A 551 24.24 2.67 -8.00
CA LEU A 551 23.71 2.24 -6.70
C LEU A 551 24.63 2.67 -5.57
N LEU A 552 24.05 3.24 -4.52
CA LEU A 552 24.71 3.58 -3.25
C LEU A 552 24.53 2.50 -2.18
N VAL A 553 23.90 1.40 -2.55
CA VAL A 553 23.68 0.18 -1.75
C VAL A 553 24.22 -1.02 -2.48
N GLU A 554 24.57 -2.07 -1.73
CA GLU A 554 25.01 -3.34 -2.31
C GLU A 554 23.80 -4.17 -2.76
N VAL A 555 23.88 -4.70 -3.99
CA VAL A 555 22.84 -5.52 -4.60
C VAL A 555 23.41 -6.86 -5.02
N GLU A 556 22.73 -7.93 -4.64
CA GLU A 556 23.05 -9.31 -5.03
C GLU A 556 22.00 -9.86 -6.00
N GLU A 557 22.46 -10.43 -7.12
CA GLU A 557 21.62 -11.28 -7.98
C GLU A 557 21.44 -12.65 -7.33
N ARG A 558 20.23 -12.95 -6.85
CA ARG A 558 19.92 -14.22 -6.18
C ARG A 558 19.08 -15.14 -7.06
N PRO A 559 19.39 -16.43 -7.12
CA PRO A 559 18.54 -17.40 -7.80
C PRO A 559 17.11 -17.37 -7.26
N VAL A 560 16.12 -17.43 -8.16
CA VAL A 560 14.69 -17.42 -7.81
C VAL A 560 13.99 -18.65 -8.37
N PRO A 561 12.80 -19.03 -7.83
CA PRO A 561 12.03 -20.16 -8.31
C PRO A 561 11.78 -20.10 -9.82
N GLN A 562 11.89 -21.25 -10.47
CA GLN A 562 11.67 -21.42 -11.90
C GLN A 562 10.45 -22.29 -12.17
N GLY A 563 9.89 -22.26 -13.36
CA GLY A 563 8.70 -23.00 -13.75
C GLY A 563 7.61 -22.06 -14.27
N GLY A 564 6.41 -22.13 -13.73
CA GLY A 564 5.27 -21.35 -14.21
C GLY A 564 4.57 -22.02 -15.41
N VAL A 565 4.04 -21.21 -16.32
CA VAL A 565 3.33 -21.69 -17.53
C VAL A 565 4.24 -21.66 -18.77
N GLU A 566 3.87 -22.45 -19.77
CA GLU A 566 4.60 -22.47 -21.04
C GLU A 566 4.59 -21.08 -21.69
N GLU A 567 5.65 -20.78 -22.45
CA GLU A 567 5.88 -19.54 -23.20
C GLU A 567 6.04 -18.26 -22.33
N ASP A 568 6.07 -18.38 -21.00
CA ASP A 568 6.39 -17.25 -20.15
C ASP A 568 7.91 -17.01 -20.09
N ARG A 569 8.28 -15.78 -19.71
CA ARG A 569 9.69 -15.40 -19.56
C ARG A 569 10.00 -15.21 -18.09
N LEU A 570 10.94 -16.00 -17.57
CA LEU A 570 11.43 -15.91 -16.21
C LEU A 570 12.91 -15.59 -16.19
N SER A 571 13.31 -14.67 -15.33
CA SER A 571 14.73 -14.49 -15.02
C SER A 571 15.21 -15.62 -14.12
N PRO A 572 16.43 -16.14 -14.32
CA PRO A 572 17.01 -17.11 -13.39
C PRO A 572 17.38 -16.50 -12.03
N THR A 573 17.57 -15.18 -11.98
CA THR A 573 17.92 -14.42 -10.79
C THR A 573 17.06 -13.16 -10.69
N GLN A 574 16.99 -12.61 -9.49
CA GLN A 574 16.43 -11.27 -9.24
C GLN A 574 17.36 -10.48 -8.33
N PRO A 575 17.39 -9.15 -8.44
CA PRO A 575 18.24 -8.31 -7.62
C PRO A 575 17.66 -8.08 -6.22
N PHE A 576 18.52 -8.18 -5.19
CA PHE A 576 18.19 -7.95 -3.79
C PHE A 576 19.16 -6.96 -3.16
N VAL A 577 18.63 -5.94 -2.50
CA VAL A 577 19.43 -5.03 -1.65
C VAL A 577 19.84 -5.78 -0.37
N VAL A 578 21.15 -5.76 -0.03
CA VAL A 578 21.70 -6.60 1.04
C VAL A 578 22.38 -5.84 2.18
N ASP A 579 22.80 -4.61 1.97
CA ASP A 579 23.52 -3.79 2.98
C ASP A 579 22.70 -2.61 3.53
N PHE A 580 21.39 -2.62 3.26
CA PHE A 580 20.43 -1.63 3.77
C PHE A 580 19.21 -2.35 4.35
N PRO A 581 18.58 -1.83 5.42
CA PRO A 581 17.35 -2.38 5.97
C PRO A 581 16.26 -2.50 4.90
N ASN A 582 15.43 -3.53 4.98
CA ASN A 582 14.29 -3.74 4.11
C ASN A 582 13.05 -4.08 4.92
N LEU A 583 11.90 -4.04 4.30
CA LEU A 583 10.59 -4.32 4.91
C LEU A 583 10.13 -5.78 4.67
N LEU A 584 10.98 -6.60 4.01
CA LEU A 584 10.69 -8.01 3.75
C LEU A 584 10.48 -8.76 5.06
N LYS A 585 9.39 -9.51 5.11
CA LYS A 585 9.13 -10.43 6.21
C LYS A 585 9.59 -11.83 5.81
N PRO A 586 9.89 -12.71 6.79
CA PRO A 586 10.25 -14.10 6.50
C PRO A 586 9.18 -14.81 5.65
N ASP A 587 9.61 -15.76 4.84
CA ASP A 587 8.72 -16.55 4.02
C ASP A 587 7.58 -17.18 4.82
N LEU A 588 6.42 -17.29 4.18
CA LEU A 588 5.25 -17.87 4.82
C LEU A 588 5.44 -19.38 5.06
N GLU A 589 5.04 -19.81 6.23
CA GLU A 589 4.93 -21.20 6.60
C GLU A 589 3.48 -21.54 7.00
N GLU A 590 3.09 -22.82 6.99
CA GLU A 590 1.74 -23.23 7.40
C GLU A 590 1.35 -22.69 8.79
N LYS A 591 2.30 -22.59 9.72
CA LYS A 591 2.05 -22.07 11.08
C LYS A 591 1.63 -20.59 11.11
N HIS A 592 1.98 -19.84 10.04
CA HIS A 592 1.62 -18.42 9.89
C HIS A 592 0.20 -18.22 9.35
N MET A 593 -0.48 -19.29 8.97
CA MET A 593 -1.88 -19.21 8.55
C MET A 593 -2.78 -18.88 9.72
N TRP A 594 -3.72 -17.95 9.49
CA TRP A 594 -4.48 -17.29 10.53
C TRP A 594 -6.00 -17.29 10.24
N GLY A 595 -6.75 -16.60 11.05
CA GLY A 595 -8.19 -16.41 11.06
C GLY A 595 -8.67 -16.22 12.49
N MET A 596 -9.94 -15.80 12.69
CA MET A 596 -10.49 -15.57 14.04
C MET A 596 -10.75 -16.88 14.81
N THR A 597 -11.00 -17.98 14.11
CA THR A 597 -11.40 -19.26 14.68
C THR A 597 -10.52 -20.41 14.17
N PRO A 598 -10.51 -21.57 14.85
CA PRO A 598 -9.85 -22.76 14.34
C PRO A 598 -10.37 -23.22 12.96
N LEU A 599 -11.60 -22.87 12.57
CA LEU A 599 -12.15 -23.20 11.25
C LEU A 599 -11.54 -22.34 10.16
N ASP A 600 -11.44 -21.03 10.37
CA ASP A 600 -10.80 -20.11 9.44
C ASP A 600 -9.34 -20.51 9.24
N GLN A 601 -8.63 -20.71 10.36
CA GLN A 601 -7.23 -21.14 10.34
C GLN A 601 -7.05 -22.47 9.62
N LEU A 602 -7.91 -23.44 9.86
CA LEU A 602 -7.86 -24.75 9.18
C LEU A 602 -8.08 -24.59 7.67
N TRP A 603 -9.05 -23.75 7.26
CA TRP A 603 -9.29 -23.47 5.85
C TRP A 603 -8.05 -22.82 5.20
N CYS A 604 -7.48 -21.80 5.82
CA CYS A 604 -6.27 -21.13 5.32
C CYS A 604 -5.07 -22.08 5.24
N ARG A 605 -4.90 -23.00 6.19
CA ARG A 605 -3.85 -24.03 6.17
C ARG A 605 -4.02 -25.02 5.02
N ILE A 606 -5.27 -25.44 4.75
CA ILE A 606 -5.58 -26.31 3.61
C ILE A 606 -5.21 -25.59 2.31
N GLN A 607 -5.66 -24.33 2.14
CA GLN A 607 -5.33 -23.53 0.96
C GLN A 607 -3.83 -23.33 0.78
N TYR A 608 -3.08 -23.06 1.86
CA TYR A 608 -1.62 -22.96 1.84
C TYR A 608 -0.97 -24.24 1.33
N ARG A 609 -1.44 -25.43 1.79
CA ARG A 609 -0.90 -26.72 1.37
C ARG A 609 -1.26 -27.12 -0.06
N GLU A 610 -2.37 -26.62 -0.57
CA GLU A 610 -2.81 -26.83 -1.94
C GLU A 610 -2.14 -25.87 -2.93
N ALA A 611 -1.75 -24.69 -2.45
CA ALA A 611 -1.13 -23.65 -3.26
C ALA A 611 0.35 -23.94 -3.57
N TYR A 612 0.85 -23.26 -4.60
CA TYR A 612 2.27 -23.20 -4.93
C TYR A 612 2.91 -22.00 -4.25
N TYR A 613 3.98 -22.23 -3.50
CA TYR A 613 4.74 -21.15 -2.83
C TYR A 613 6.18 -21.59 -2.56
N GLU A 614 7.14 -20.82 -3.05
CA GLU A 614 8.58 -21.00 -2.90
C GLU A 614 9.31 -19.66 -2.63
N GLY A 615 8.62 -18.71 -1.99
CA GLY A 615 9.15 -17.39 -1.66
C GLY A 615 8.62 -16.25 -2.54
N ILE A 616 9.24 -15.07 -2.46
CA ILE A 616 8.75 -13.81 -3.03
C ILE A 616 8.48 -13.87 -4.55
N TYR A 617 9.31 -14.54 -5.32
CA TYR A 617 9.21 -14.65 -6.77
C TYR A 617 8.66 -16.01 -7.21
N THR A 618 7.71 -16.59 -6.48
CA THR A 618 6.99 -17.80 -6.91
C THR A 618 6.29 -17.52 -8.25
N PRO A 619 6.59 -18.32 -9.31
CA PRO A 619 6.00 -18.07 -10.62
C PRO A 619 4.49 -18.25 -10.66
N PRO A 620 3.75 -17.47 -11.49
CA PRO A 620 2.35 -17.69 -11.78
C PRO A 620 2.03 -19.10 -12.25
N SER A 621 0.92 -19.68 -11.80
CA SER A 621 0.53 -21.04 -12.10
C SER A 621 -0.93 -21.14 -12.58
N ALA A 622 -1.20 -22.02 -13.55
CA ALA A 622 -2.53 -22.36 -14.02
C ALA A 622 -3.06 -23.66 -13.38
N ASP A 623 -2.18 -24.61 -13.05
CA ASP A 623 -2.56 -25.90 -12.49
C ASP A 623 -3.17 -25.79 -11.10
N ARG A 624 -2.69 -24.87 -10.30
CA ARG A 624 -3.13 -24.63 -8.92
C ARG A 624 -2.98 -23.14 -8.57
N ASN A 625 -3.61 -22.71 -7.50
CA ASN A 625 -3.37 -21.38 -6.96
C ASN A 625 -1.90 -21.24 -6.57
N TRP A 626 -1.34 -20.02 -6.71
CA TRP A 626 -0.04 -19.69 -6.12
C TRP A 626 -0.18 -18.53 -5.13
N ILE A 627 0.71 -18.50 -4.15
CA ILE A 627 0.79 -17.42 -3.17
C ILE A 627 1.85 -16.44 -3.64
N GLN A 628 1.47 -15.17 -3.75
CA GLN A 628 2.36 -14.04 -3.93
C GLN A 628 2.50 -13.33 -2.59
N PHE A 629 3.73 -13.27 -2.06
CA PHE A 629 4.01 -12.62 -0.78
C PHE A 629 5.39 -11.94 -0.82
N PRO A 630 5.45 -10.60 -0.62
CA PRO A 630 4.29 -9.69 -0.48
C PRO A 630 3.39 -9.71 -1.72
N GLY A 631 2.11 -9.40 -1.55
CA GLY A 631 1.17 -9.23 -2.66
C GLY A 631 1.46 -7.96 -3.46
N TYR A 632 0.73 -7.70 -4.54
CA TYR A 632 0.93 -6.50 -5.37
C TYR A 632 0.69 -5.19 -4.60
N ASN A 633 -0.02 -5.23 -3.50
CA ASN A 633 -0.24 -4.12 -2.56
C ASN A 633 0.82 -4.13 -1.44
N GLY A 634 1.90 -4.92 -1.62
CA GLY A 634 2.88 -5.19 -0.59
C GLY A 634 3.95 -4.12 -0.46
N GLY A 635 4.86 -4.30 0.49
CA GLY A 635 5.96 -3.39 0.74
C GLY A 635 5.49 -1.94 0.91
N SER A 636 6.04 -1.04 0.10
CA SER A 636 5.61 0.36 0.02
C SER A 636 4.84 0.62 -1.27
N ASP A 637 3.86 1.51 -1.21
CA ASP A 637 3.02 1.91 -2.33
C ASP A 637 3.09 3.45 -2.53
N TRP A 638 2.11 4.07 -3.18
CA TRP A 638 2.13 5.48 -3.60
C TRP A 638 2.43 6.50 -2.47
N GLY A 639 2.32 6.15 -1.21
CA GLY A 639 2.70 6.99 -0.08
C GLY A 639 4.20 7.35 -0.02
N GLY A 640 5.07 6.46 -0.49
CA GLY A 640 6.52 6.64 -0.49
C GLY A 640 7.10 6.72 0.93
N VAL A 641 8.22 7.46 1.09
CA VAL A 641 8.88 7.69 2.38
C VAL A 641 8.87 9.18 2.75
N ALA A 642 8.97 9.46 4.06
CA ALA A 642 9.18 10.79 4.58
C ALA A 642 10.58 10.86 5.24
N ILE A 643 11.34 11.92 4.98
CA ILE A 643 12.75 11.99 5.40
C ILE A 643 13.00 13.30 6.13
N ASP A 644 13.48 13.21 7.36
CA ASP A 644 14.04 14.32 8.10
C ASP A 644 15.52 14.51 7.68
N PRO A 645 15.84 15.52 6.86
CA PRO A 645 17.19 15.72 6.35
C PRO A 645 18.15 16.27 7.40
N VAL A 646 17.66 16.77 8.54
CA VAL A 646 18.49 17.32 9.63
C VAL A 646 18.97 16.20 10.55
N ARG A 647 18.04 15.26 10.88
CA ARG A 647 18.37 14.09 11.70
C ARG A 647 18.91 12.92 10.86
N ASN A 648 18.74 12.97 9.54
CA ASN A 648 18.96 11.84 8.63
C ASN A 648 18.14 10.60 9.02
N ILE A 649 16.86 10.81 9.33
CA ILE A 649 15.92 9.73 9.66
C ILE A 649 14.90 9.60 8.53
N MET A 650 14.77 8.39 8.01
CA MET A 650 13.73 8.02 7.05
C MET A 650 12.60 7.29 7.75
N VAL A 651 11.38 7.69 7.48
CA VAL A 651 10.14 7.03 7.95
C VAL A 651 9.44 6.39 6.75
N ALA A 652 9.11 5.10 6.88
CA ALA A 652 8.39 4.34 5.87
C ALA A 652 7.24 3.56 6.49
N ASN A 653 6.05 3.67 5.94
CA ASN A 653 4.94 2.77 6.23
C ASN A 653 4.85 1.70 5.14
N TYR A 654 4.33 0.52 5.50
CA TYR A 654 4.38 -0.64 4.63
C TYR A 654 3.23 -1.62 4.85
N ASN A 655 2.98 -2.46 3.84
CA ASN A 655 2.02 -3.54 3.85
C ASN A 655 2.70 -4.90 3.97
N ASN A 656 2.00 -5.85 4.59
CA ASN A 656 2.45 -7.22 4.81
C ASN A 656 1.30 -8.20 4.54
N THR A 657 0.67 -8.08 3.37
CA THR A 657 -0.44 -8.93 2.93
C THR A 657 0.00 -9.85 1.79
N ALA A 658 -0.63 -11.02 1.70
CA ALA A 658 -0.40 -11.97 0.61
C ALA A 658 -1.59 -11.96 -0.36
N ASN A 659 -1.34 -12.33 -1.62
CA ASN A 659 -2.39 -12.65 -2.59
C ASN A 659 -2.43 -14.16 -2.86
N LEU A 660 -3.62 -14.68 -3.15
CA LEU A 660 -3.80 -16.05 -3.63
C LEU A 660 -4.35 -15.99 -5.06
N ASN A 661 -3.51 -16.23 -6.03
CA ASN A 661 -3.78 -15.99 -7.44
C ASN A 661 -3.87 -17.30 -8.23
N ARG A 662 -4.43 -17.22 -9.45
CA ARG A 662 -4.44 -18.33 -10.41
C ARG A 662 -4.56 -17.83 -11.84
N LEU A 663 -3.71 -18.32 -12.74
CA LEU A 663 -3.90 -18.14 -14.17
C LEU A 663 -5.04 -19.03 -14.65
N ILE A 664 -5.92 -18.45 -15.48
CA ILE A 664 -7.10 -19.13 -16.02
C ILE A 664 -6.89 -19.32 -17.54
N PRO A 665 -7.00 -20.52 -18.07
CA PRO A 665 -6.85 -20.74 -19.52
C PRO A 665 -7.80 -19.84 -20.34
N ARG A 666 -7.33 -19.34 -21.48
CA ARG A 666 -8.11 -18.47 -22.38
C ARG A 666 -9.49 -19.03 -22.70
N GLU A 667 -9.57 -20.32 -22.99
CA GLU A 667 -10.84 -20.98 -23.32
C GLU A 667 -11.87 -20.89 -22.18
N GLU A 668 -11.40 -20.98 -20.93
CA GLU A 668 -12.28 -20.87 -19.76
C GLU A 668 -12.75 -19.42 -19.56
N VAL A 669 -11.85 -18.43 -19.69
CA VAL A 669 -12.19 -17.01 -19.60
C VAL A 669 -13.23 -16.62 -20.67
N ASP A 670 -13.00 -17.06 -21.91
CA ASP A 670 -13.90 -16.78 -23.04
C ASP A 670 -15.27 -17.46 -22.84
N ALA A 671 -15.29 -18.70 -22.32
CA ALA A 671 -16.53 -19.41 -22.00
C ALA A 671 -17.33 -18.74 -20.87
N MET A 672 -16.69 -18.05 -19.95
CA MET A 672 -17.33 -17.21 -18.91
C MET A 672 -17.84 -15.88 -19.47
N GLY A 673 -17.48 -15.51 -20.71
CA GLY A 673 -17.85 -14.22 -21.31
C GLY A 673 -17.08 -13.02 -20.76
N ILE A 674 -15.96 -13.25 -20.07
CA ILE A 674 -15.10 -12.19 -19.51
C ILE A 674 -14.28 -11.59 -20.64
N ARG A 675 -14.38 -10.27 -20.85
CA ARG A 675 -13.76 -9.51 -21.93
C ARG A 675 -13.12 -8.25 -21.42
N SER A 676 -12.20 -7.69 -22.21
CA SER A 676 -11.62 -6.38 -21.94
C SER A 676 -12.65 -5.25 -22.07
N ILE A 677 -12.36 -4.14 -21.44
CA ILE A 677 -13.26 -2.97 -21.38
C ILE A 677 -13.64 -2.44 -22.77
N ASP A 678 -12.70 -2.43 -23.72
CA ASP A 678 -12.92 -2.01 -25.11
C ASP A 678 -13.82 -2.97 -25.90
N GLN A 679 -13.98 -4.20 -25.43
CA GLN A 679 -14.86 -5.21 -26.01
C GLN A 679 -16.22 -5.29 -25.30
N GLY A 680 -16.55 -4.30 -24.49
CA GLY A 680 -17.78 -4.24 -23.69
C GLY A 680 -17.74 -5.16 -22.47
N GLY A 681 -16.55 -5.46 -21.95
CA GLY A 681 -16.35 -6.12 -20.68
C GLY A 681 -16.76 -5.24 -19.51
N ILE A 682 -17.02 -5.88 -18.38
CA ILE A 682 -17.36 -5.17 -17.14
C ILE A 682 -16.05 -4.60 -16.58
N ALA A 683 -16.05 -3.28 -16.40
CA ALA A 683 -14.87 -2.57 -15.90
C ALA A 683 -14.41 -3.08 -14.51
N ASP A 684 -15.37 -3.40 -13.64
CA ASP A 684 -15.13 -3.93 -12.31
C ASP A 684 -16.18 -4.99 -11.96
N GLY A 685 -15.78 -6.01 -11.23
CA GLY A 685 -16.69 -7.03 -10.74
C GLY A 685 -16.98 -8.17 -11.70
N ALA A 686 -16.02 -8.51 -12.55
CA ALA A 686 -16.08 -9.81 -13.21
C ALA A 686 -16.26 -10.92 -12.15
N PRO A 687 -17.07 -11.94 -12.41
CA PRO A 687 -17.30 -13.02 -11.46
C PRO A 687 -15.97 -13.55 -10.89
N ASP A 688 -15.88 -13.68 -9.57
CA ASP A 688 -14.69 -14.23 -8.89
C ASP A 688 -13.38 -13.42 -9.03
N ASN A 689 -13.40 -12.10 -9.31
CA ASN A 689 -12.23 -11.25 -9.51
C ASN A 689 -11.29 -11.76 -10.63
N ILE A 690 -11.87 -12.22 -11.74
CA ILE A 690 -11.12 -12.66 -12.91
C ILE A 690 -10.96 -11.51 -13.88
N ASN A 691 -9.73 -11.19 -14.26
CA ASN A 691 -9.40 -10.21 -15.28
C ASN A 691 -9.07 -10.90 -16.60
N PRO A 692 -9.43 -10.28 -17.75
CA PRO A 692 -9.38 -10.96 -19.04
C PRO A 692 -7.97 -11.26 -19.55
N GLN A 693 -6.98 -10.39 -19.37
CA GLN A 693 -5.67 -10.43 -20.02
C GLN A 693 -5.79 -10.83 -21.50
N GLY A 694 -6.66 -10.12 -22.25
CA GLY A 694 -6.98 -10.41 -23.64
C GLY A 694 -5.74 -10.47 -24.53
N ASP A 695 -5.83 -11.20 -25.64
CA ASP A 695 -4.73 -11.45 -26.59
C ASP A 695 -3.55 -12.25 -26.02
N THR A 696 -3.74 -12.89 -24.86
CA THR A 696 -2.77 -13.80 -24.24
C THR A 696 -3.39 -15.17 -24.00
N PRO A 697 -2.61 -16.23 -23.76
CA PRO A 697 -3.14 -17.57 -23.45
C PRO A 697 -3.90 -17.65 -22.12
N TRP A 698 -3.80 -16.62 -21.25
CA TRP A 698 -4.26 -16.68 -19.89
C TRP A 698 -5.09 -15.46 -19.50
N GLY A 699 -6.14 -15.65 -18.70
CA GLY A 699 -6.66 -14.62 -17.80
C GLY A 699 -6.09 -14.82 -16.40
N ILE A 700 -6.44 -13.92 -15.48
CA ILE A 700 -5.93 -13.95 -14.10
C ILE A 700 -7.06 -13.83 -13.09
N LYS A 701 -7.09 -14.72 -12.10
CA LYS A 701 -7.90 -14.60 -10.90
C LYS A 701 -7.03 -14.13 -9.76
N VAL A 702 -7.38 -13.00 -9.15
CA VAL A 702 -6.66 -12.41 -8.03
C VAL A 702 -7.55 -12.40 -6.79
N ASN A 703 -7.08 -13.03 -5.71
CA ASN A 703 -7.66 -12.86 -4.36
C ASN A 703 -6.68 -12.01 -3.54
N ALA A 704 -6.83 -10.69 -3.67
CA ALA A 704 -6.01 -9.71 -2.97
C ALA A 704 -6.24 -9.80 -1.45
N GLY A 705 -5.14 -9.80 -0.69
CA GLY A 705 -5.18 -9.99 0.75
C GLY A 705 -5.47 -11.42 1.18
N TRP A 706 -5.74 -12.35 0.26
CA TRP A 706 -6.05 -13.75 0.54
C TRP A 706 -7.03 -13.94 1.70
N ARG A 707 -8.32 -13.67 1.42
CA ARG A 707 -9.39 -13.65 2.41
C ARG A 707 -10.13 -14.97 2.53
N VAL A 708 -10.62 -15.25 3.73
CA VAL A 708 -11.54 -16.36 4.01
C VAL A 708 -12.93 -16.00 3.47
N PRO A 709 -13.54 -16.78 2.55
CA PRO A 709 -14.76 -16.37 1.82
C PRO A 709 -16.00 -16.13 2.70
N PHE A 710 -16.04 -16.69 3.91
CA PHE A 710 -17.23 -16.64 4.78
C PHE A 710 -17.07 -15.70 5.99
N THR A 711 -15.86 -15.28 6.34
CA THR A 711 -15.61 -14.33 7.42
C THR A 711 -14.93 -13.06 6.97
N ASP A 712 -14.45 -13.03 5.73
CA ASP A 712 -13.66 -11.95 5.14
C ASP A 712 -12.33 -11.64 5.87
N MET A 713 -11.90 -12.53 6.75
CA MET A 713 -10.63 -12.39 7.47
C MET A 713 -9.44 -12.79 6.61
N LEU A 714 -8.33 -12.07 6.75
CA LEU A 714 -7.09 -12.38 6.05
C LEU A 714 -6.51 -13.73 6.54
N CYS A 715 -5.97 -14.53 5.62
CA CYS A 715 -5.38 -15.84 5.89
C CYS A 715 -3.98 -15.79 6.50
N THR A 716 -3.28 -14.68 6.39
CA THR A 716 -1.96 -14.47 7.00
C THR A 716 -2.10 -13.91 8.40
N GLN A 717 -1.11 -14.19 9.25
CA GLN A 717 -1.07 -13.68 10.62
C GLN A 717 -0.75 -12.17 10.63
N PRO A 718 -1.42 -11.35 11.47
CA PRO A 718 -1.00 -9.97 11.72
C PRO A 718 0.45 -9.86 12.23
N PRO A 719 1.13 -8.69 12.05
CA PRO A 719 0.58 -7.44 11.53
C PRO A 719 0.46 -7.44 10.01
N TYR A 720 -0.62 -6.82 9.49
CA TYR A 720 -0.88 -6.69 8.05
C TYR A 720 -0.22 -5.46 7.44
N GLY A 721 0.24 -4.53 8.26
CA GLY A 721 0.97 -3.35 7.90
C GLY A 721 1.72 -2.79 9.09
N GLY A 722 2.70 -1.95 8.83
CA GLY A 722 3.54 -1.34 9.85
C GLY A 722 4.07 0.01 9.43
N ILE A 723 4.80 0.63 10.35
CA ILE A 723 5.56 1.85 10.14
C ILE A 723 6.92 1.70 10.82
N THR A 724 7.97 2.14 10.17
CA THR A 724 9.34 2.03 10.64
C THR A 724 10.11 3.33 10.48
N ALA A 725 11.10 3.56 11.35
CA ALA A 725 12.09 4.60 11.17
C ALA A 725 13.50 3.99 11.05
N ILE A 726 14.27 4.53 10.11
CA ILE A 726 15.62 4.07 9.78
C ILE A 726 16.57 5.27 9.86
N ASP A 727 17.67 5.13 10.60
CA ASP A 727 18.78 6.10 10.60
C ASP A 727 19.65 5.91 9.35
N LEU A 728 19.68 6.91 8.50
CA LEU A 728 20.41 6.87 7.22
C LEU A 728 21.94 6.95 7.41
N ASN A 729 22.44 7.45 8.57
CA ASN A 729 23.88 7.51 8.85
C ASN A 729 24.42 6.12 9.24
N THR A 730 23.66 5.40 10.07
CA THR A 730 24.08 4.08 10.60
C THR A 730 23.52 2.94 9.76
N ARG A 731 22.50 3.18 8.93
CA ARG A 731 21.71 2.18 8.19
C ARG A 731 21.03 1.18 9.14
N GLU A 732 20.62 1.62 10.33
CA GLU A 732 19.97 0.78 11.34
C GLU A 732 18.49 1.16 11.50
N VAL A 733 17.65 0.16 11.74
CA VAL A 733 16.25 0.36 12.12
C VAL A 733 16.22 0.90 13.55
N LEU A 734 15.69 2.11 13.74
CA LEU A 734 15.47 2.70 15.05
C LEU A 734 14.31 2.01 15.78
N TRP A 735 13.21 1.81 15.06
CA TRP A 735 12.04 1.09 15.54
C TRP A 735 11.18 0.62 14.34
N ASP A 736 10.41 -0.46 14.56
CA ASP A 736 9.42 -1.02 13.63
C ASP A 736 8.17 -1.40 14.44
N LYS A 737 7.00 -0.84 14.09
CA LYS A 737 5.76 -1.01 14.85
C LYS A 737 4.58 -1.37 13.95
N PRO A 738 3.63 -2.22 14.41
CA PRO A 738 2.34 -2.36 13.74
C PRO A 738 1.66 -0.99 13.62
N PHE A 739 1.06 -0.71 12.46
CA PHE A 739 0.38 0.56 12.21
C PHE A 739 -1.08 0.34 11.84
N GLY A 740 -1.98 0.89 12.65
CA GLY A 740 -3.43 0.73 12.54
C GLY A 740 -4.03 -0.31 13.49
N THR A 741 -5.25 -0.01 13.96
CA THR A 741 -5.95 -0.79 14.98
C THR A 741 -7.05 -1.68 14.40
N ALA A 742 -7.52 -2.66 15.18
CA ALA A 742 -8.63 -3.54 14.81
C ALA A 742 -10.01 -2.85 14.88
N ARG A 743 -10.11 -1.57 15.29
CA ARG A 743 -11.41 -0.90 15.58
C ARG A 743 -12.44 -1.03 14.47
N LYS A 744 -12.03 -0.74 13.24
CA LYS A 744 -12.92 -0.77 12.07
C LYS A 744 -12.90 -2.12 11.32
N ASN A 745 -11.99 -3.01 11.69
CA ASN A 745 -11.81 -4.32 11.07
C ASN A 745 -12.39 -5.43 11.96
N GLY A 746 -13.10 -6.37 11.37
CA GLY A 746 -13.64 -7.52 12.06
C GLY A 746 -14.34 -8.51 11.13
N PRO A 747 -14.71 -9.71 11.63
CA PRO A 747 -15.32 -10.72 10.80
C PRO A 747 -16.66 -10.26 10.22
N PHE A 748 -16.96 -10.70 9.00
CA PHE A 748 -18.18 -10.36 8.24
C PHE A 748 -18.31 -8.86 7.92
N GLY A 749 -17.21 -8.11 7.85
CA GLY A 749 -17.21 -6.67 7.67
C GLY A 749 -17.76 -5.87 8.87
N ILE A 750 -17.94 -6.51 10.03
CA ILE A 750 -18.47 -5.85 11.21
C ILE A 750 -17.31 -5.25 12.02
N PRO A 751 -17.29 -3.91 12.28
CA PRO A 751 -16.26 -3.28 13.08
C PRO A 751 -16.14 -3.94 14.47
N SER A 752 -14.92 -4.33 14.84
CA SER A 752 -14.68 -4.99 16.14
C SER A 752 -14.76 -4.03 17.33
N MET A 753 -14.54 -2.74 17.09
CA MET A 753 -14.43 -1.67 18.10
C MET A 753 -13.27 -1.88 19.11
N LEU A 754 -12.36 -2.81 18.83
CA LEU A 754 -11.23 -3.13 19.71
C LEU A 754 -10.01 -2.28 19.35
N PRO A 755 -9.42 -1.56 20.32
CA PRO A 755 -8.26 -0.68 20.08
C PRO A 755 -6.94 -1.46 20.12
N PHE A 756 -6.89 -2.65 19.50
CA PHE A 756 -5.68 -3.46 19.44
C PHE A 756 -4.89 -3.12 18.17
N ASP A 757 -3.60 -2.89 18.31
CA ASP A 757 -2.68 -2.68 17.19
C ASP A 757 -2.52 -3.98 16.40
N ILE A 758 -3.34 -4.14 15.37
CA ILE A 758 -3.31 -5.29 14.47
C ILE A 758 -2.35 -5.07 13.30
N GLY A 759 -2.00 -3.80 13.04
CA GLY A 759 -1.34 -3.37 11.82
C GLY A 759 -2.27 -3.59 10.63
N THR A 760 -2.92 -2.54 10.16
CA THR A 760 -3.83 -2.65 9.00
C THR A 760 -3.09 -2.33 7.70
N PRO A 761 -3.62 -2.73 6.52
CA PRO A 761 -3.12 -2.21 5.27
C PRO A 761 -3.12 -0.68 5.26
N ASN A 762 -2.09 -0.08 4.65
CA ASN A 762 -1.88 1.36 4.64
C ASN A 762 -1.01 1.75 3.43
N ASN A 763 -1.45 2.74 2.63
CA ASN A 763 -0.76 3.09 1.39
C ASN A 763 -0.37 4.57 1.30
N ALA A 764 -1.05 5.47 2.02
CA ALA A 764 -0.74 6.90 2.03
C ALA A 764 0.56 7.21 2.77
N GLY A 765 1.19 8.35 2.45
CA GLY A 765 2.45 8.76 3.04
C GLY A 765 2.31 9.53 4.36
N ALA A 766 3.44 9.67 5.04
CA ALA A 766 3.61 10.52 6.22
C ALA A 766 4.18 11.89 5.85
N VAL A 767 4.10 12.84 6.78
CA VAL A 767 4.88 14.07 6.83
C VAL A 767 5.71 14.08 8.11
N VAL A 768 6.97 14.46 8.01
CA VAL A 768 7.87 14.63 9.15
C VAL A 768 8.21 16.10 9.35
N THR A 769 8.49 16.51 10.59
CA THR A 769 8.73 17.92 10.94
C THR A 769 10.07 18.15 11.62
N ALA A 770 10.57 19.40 11.54
CA ALA A 770 11.79 19.80 12.26
C ALA A 770 11.70 19.59 13.77
N SER A 771 10.51 19.64 14.36
CA SER A 771 10.26 19.35 15.79
C SER A 771 10.34 17.84 16.13
N GLY A 772 10.54 16.97 15.13
CA GLY A 772 10.67 15.52 15.31
C GLY A 772 9.34 14.79 15.46
N LEU A 773 8.28 15.28 14.82
CA LEU A 773 6.98 14.65 14.75
C LEU A 773 6.77 13.98 13.38
N ILE A 774 6.03 12.87 13.37
CA ILE A 774 5.49 12.21 12.19
C ILE A 774 3.97 12.42 12.19
N PHE A 775 3.39 12.94 11.12
CA PHE A 775 1.92 12.98 10.94
C PHE A 775 1.52 12.00 9.83
N ILE A 776 0.59 11.10 10.14
CA ILE A 776 0.15 10.05 9.20
C ILE A 776 -1.27 9.60 9.52
N ALA A 777 -2.06 9.32 8.47
CA ALA A 777 -3.42 8.77 8.60
C ALA A 777 -3.59 7.40 7.93
N ALA A 778 -2.99 7.11 6.84
CA ALA A 778 -2.92 5.93 5.97
C ALA A 778 -3.60 4.60 6.37
N ALA A 779 -3.75 4.29 7.67
CA ALA A 779 -4.33 3.05 8.18
C ALA A 779 -5.86 2.98 7.97
N THR A 780 -6.41 1.75 7.90
CA THR A 780 -7.86 1.54 7.68
C THR A 780 -8.70 1.65 8.96
N ASP A 781 -8.26 2.44 9.93
CA ASP A 781 -8.98 2.67 11.20
C ASP A 781 -9.52 4.09 11.37
N ASP A 782 -9.44 4.90 10.30
CA ASP A 782 -9.95 6.27 10.21
C ASP A 782 -9.38 7.20 11.29
N LEU A 783 -8.09 7.04 11.61
CA LEU A 783 -7.38 7.90 12.56
C LEU A 783 -6.21 8.62 11.90
N ILE A 784 -6.08 9.94 12.17
CA ILE A 784 -4.81 10.65 11.95
C ILE A 784 -4.02 10.65 13.25
N ARG A 785 -2.69 10.46 13.15
CA ARG A 785 -1.80 10.38 14.32
C ARG A 785 -0.63 11.32 14.18
N ALA A 786 -0.19 11.85 15.33
CA ALA A 786 1.14 12.40 15.51
C ALA A 786 1.99 11.41 16.30
N MET A 787 3.17 11.06 15.78
CA MET A 787 4.09 10.13 16.42
C MET A 787 5.46 10.78 16.61
N ASP A 788 6.19 10.31 17.61
CA ASP A 788 7.57 10.70 17.85
C ASP A 788 8.50 9.99 16.86
N ILE A 789 9.34 10.72 16.13
CA ILE A 789 10.20 10.15 15.09
C ILE A 789 11.29 9.25 15.66
N GLU A 790 11.76 9.47 16.89
CA GLU A 790 12.84 8.73 17.53
C GLU A 790 12.36 7.44 18.20
N THR A 791 11.11 7.43 18.71
CA THR A 791 10.58 6.29 19.49
C THR A 791 9.40 5.58 18.80
N GLY A 792 8.74 6.22 17.84
CA GLY A 792 7.52 5.74 17.22
C GLY A 792 6.30 5.72 18.16
N ASP A 793 6.34 6.44 19.28
CA ASP A 793 5.22 6.53 20.21
C ASP A 793 4.16 7.50 19.68
N VAL A 794 2.89 7.12 19.81
CA VAL A 794 1.75 7.99 19.45
C VAL A 794 1.60 9.05 20.53
N LEU A 795 1.71 10.32 20.15
CA LEU A 795 1.60 11.48 21.04
C LEU A 795 0.23 12.15 20.96
N TRP A 796 -0.45 12.02 19.82
CA TRP A 796 -1.79 12.55 19.61
C TRP A 796 -2.49 11.74 18.51
N GLU A 797 -3.81 11.62 18.60
CA GLU A 797 -4.66 11.03 17.57
C GLU A 797 -6.01 11.73 17.49
N ALA A 798 -6.60 11.77 16.29
CA ALA A 798 -7.96 12.26 16.05
C ALA A 798 -8.72 11.33 15.10
N GLU A 799 -10.02 11.14 15.35
CA GLU A 799 -10.90 10.37 14.46
C GLU A 799 -11.30 11.22 13.25
N LEU A 800 -11.15 10.66 12.07
CA LEU A 800 -11.57 11.26 10.82
C LEU A 800 -12.98 10.78 10.44
N PRO A 801 -13.78 11.63 9.75
CA PRO A 801 -15.13 11.27 9.32
C PRO A 801 -15.16 10.22 8.19
N ALA A 802 -14.03 10.00 7.51
CA ALA A 802 -13.82 9.02 6.45
C ALA A 802 -12.36 8.57 6.47
N GLY A 803 -11.99 7.60 5.62
CA GLY A 803 -10.62 7.10 5.59
C GLY A 803 -9.60 8.16 5.21
N GLY A 804 -8.51 8.26 5.96
CA GLY A 804 -7.39 9.19 5.72
C GLY A 804 -6.36 8.61 4.76
N GLN A 805 -6.76 8.21 3.56
CA GLN A 805 -5.91 7.56 2.58
C GLN A 805 -5.16 8.55 1.66
N ALA A 806 -4.74 9.71 2.21
CA ALA A 806 -3.97 10.75 1.54
C ALA A 806 -2.78 11.19 2.40
N GLY A 807 -1.75 11.76 1.78
CA GLY A 807 -0.64 12.39 2.49
C GLY A 807 -1.10 13.69 3.15
N PRO A 808 -0.74 13.95 4.42
CA PRO A 808 -0.97 15.26 5.02
C PRO A 808 -0.11 16.36 4.37
N ALA A 809 -0.51 17.63 4.54
CA ALA A 809 0.32 18.80 4.23
C ALA A 809 0.48 19.67 5.49
N MET A 810 1.63 20.35 5.59
CA MET A 810 1.89 21.29 6.66
C MET A 810 2.30 22.66 6.11
N TYR A 811 1.74 23.72 6.65
CA TYR A 811 2.02 25.07 6.21
C TYR A 811 1.81 26.08 7.33
N GLU A 812 2.15 27.35 7.07
CA GLU A 812 1.97 28.46 7.99
C GLU A 812 1.17 29.59 7.34
N VAL A 813 0.27 30.20 8.09
CA VAL A 813 -0.41 31.47 7.75
C VAL A 813 -0.34 32.37 8.96
N ASP A 814 0.17 33.59 8.80
CA ASP A 814 0.25 34.64 9.82
C ASP A 814 0.90 34.15 11.15
N GLY A 815 1.88 33.29 11.06
CA GLY A 815 2.61 32.71 12.20
C GLY A 815 1.90 31.56 12.89
N GLN A 816 0.77 31.07 12.36
CA GLN A 816 0.09 29.87 12.82
C GLN A 816 0.37 28.69 11.89
N GLN A 817 0.83 27.57 12.46
CA GLN A 817 1.08 26.33 11.74
C GLN A 817 -0.21 25.50 11.66
N PHE A 818 -0.48 24.98 10.47
CA PHE A 818 -1.62 24.11 10.15
C PHE A 818 -1.16 22.75 9.67
N LEU A 819 -1.87 21.71 10.11
CA LEU A 819 -1.83 20.36 9.59
C LEU A 819 -3.12 20.12 8.82
N VAL A 820 -3.05 19.80 7.53
CA VAL A 820 -4.23 19.50 6.70
C VAL A 820 -4.19 18.08 6.19
N ILE A 821 -5.35 17.41 6.21
CA ILE A 821 -5.55 16.06 5.68
C ILE A 821 -6.83 15.98 4.86
N ASN A 822 -6.75 15.23 3.75
CA ASN A 822 -7.92 14.79 3.00
C ASN A 822 -8.46 13.49 3.61
N ALA A 823 -9.69 13.50 4.11
CA ALA A 823 -10.43 12.32 4.53
C ALA A 823 -11.43 11.93 3.43
N GLY A 824 -10.90 11.42 2.32
CA GLY A 824 -11.63 11.02 1.12
C GLY A 824 -12.02 9.55 1.09
N GLY A 825 -11.36 8.72 1.91
CA GLY A 825 -11.55 7.28 1.90
C GLY A 825 -10.95 6.59 0.68
N HIS A 826 -11.10 5.27 0.63
CA HIS A 826 -10.58 4.44 -0.45
C HIS A 826 -11.40 3.17 -0.61
N THR A 827 -12.04 2.98 -1.78
CA THR A 827 -12.95 1.85 -2.02
C THR A 827 -12.23 0.49 -1.86
N PHE A 828 -11.04 0.31 -2.45
CA PHE A 828 -10.31 -0.97 -2.31
C PHE A 828 -9.71 -1.23 -0.94
N MET A 829 -9.45 -0.17 -0.16
CA MET A 829 -9.01 -0.30 1.22
C MET A 829 -10.20 -0.49 2.18
N GLU A 830 -11.43 -0.48 1.64
CA GLU A 830 -12.69 -0.68 2.40
C GLU A 830 -12.85 0.33 3.54
N THR A 831 -12.33 1.55 3.37
CA THR A 831 -12.55 2.64 4.32
C THR A 831 -13.78 3.45 3.94
N PRO A 832 -14.46 4.10 4.89
CA PRO A 832 -15.58 4.99 4.58
C PRO A 832 -15.17 6.06 3.58
N ILE A 833 -15.98 6.26 2.53
CA ILE A 833 -15.77 7.28 1.52
C ILE A 833 -16.28 8.62 2.03
N GLY A 834 -15.54 9.67 1.75
CA GLY A 834 -15.83 11.04 2.13
C GLY A 834 -15.33 12.05 1.10
N ASP A 835 -15.62 13.31 1.36
CA ASP A 835 -15.19 14.46 0.55
C ASP A 835 -14.64 15.59 1.43
N TYR A 836 -14.01 15.22 2.52
CA TYR A 836 -13.57 16.14 3.57
C TYR A 836 -12.10 16.56 3.41
N PHE A 837 -11.85 17.85 3.61
CA PHE A 837 -10.53 18.40 3.97
C PHE A 837 -10.62 18.98 5.38
N LEU A 838 -9.71 18.57 6.25
CA LEU A 838 -9.71 18.90 7.67
C LEU A 838 -8.39 19.57 8.04
N ALA A 839 -8.45 20.70 8.73
CA ALA A 839 -7.27 21.38 9.24
C ALA A 839 -7.23 21.36 10.77
N TYR A 840 -6.06 21.05 11.29
CA TYR A 840 -5.76 21.07 12.72
C TYR A 840 -4.68 22.13 12.99
N ALA A 841 -4.83 22.84 14.10
CA ALA A 841 -3.85 23.83 14.58
C ALA A 841 -3.84 23.85 16.11
N LEU A 842 -2.85 24.49 16.70
CA LEU A 842 -2.85 24.80 18.13
C LEU A 842 -3.92 25.85 18.42
N PRO A 843 -4.55 25.81 19.61
CA PRO A 843 -5.48 26.88 20.03
C PRO A 843 -4.82 28.25 19.93
N ASP A 844 -5.55 29.22 19.38
CA ASP A 844 -5.07 30.60 19.29
C ASP A 844 -4.88 31.20 20.69
N THR A 845 -3.61 31.33 21.11
CA THR A 845 -3.28 31.91 22.42
C THR A 845 -3.53 33.42 22.46
N HIS A 846 -3.67 34.07 21.32
CA HIS A 846 -3.97 35.53 21.26
C HIS A 846 -5.45 35.84 21.47
N ALA A 847 -6.37 34.97 21.06
CA ALA A 847 -7.81 35.15 21.30
C ALA A 847 -8.19 35.14 22.80
N ASN A 848 -7.42 34.42 23.64
CA ASN A 848 -7.64 34.40 25.08
C ASN A 848 -7.11 35.64 25.81
N VAL A 849 -6.16 36.39 25.26
CA VAL A 849 -5.65 37.66 25.86
C VAL A 849 -6.65 38.78 25.65
N ASP A 850 -7.28 38.89 24.50
CA ASP A 850 -8.31 39.90 24.20
C ASP A 850 -9.62 39.65 24.98
N ALA A 851 -9.97 38.37 25.24
CA ALA A 851 -11.11 38.01 26.09
C ALA A 851 -10.88 38.31 27.58
N MET A 852 -9.63 38.28 28.06
CA MET A 852 -9.27 38.61 29.46
C MET A 852 -9.02 40.12 29.68
N THR A 853 -8.80 40.90 28.61
CA THR A 853 -8.58 42.35 28.71
C THR A 853 -9.84 43.18 28.42
N GLY A 854 -10.95 42.55 28.05
CA GLY A 854 -12.23 43.16 27.72
C GLY A 854 -13.15 43.52 28.89
N GLU A 855 -12.77 43.27 30.16
CA GLU A 855 -13.50 43.77 31.33
C GLU A 855 -12.68 44.88 32.02
N ASN A 856 -12.84 46.10 31.57
CA ASN A 856 -12.89 47.31 32.38
C ASN A 856 -12.92 48.56 31.49
N GLY A 857 -14.07 49.07 31.21
CA GLY A 857 -14.25 50.30 30.47
C GLY A 857 -15.72 50.71 30.35
N GLU A 858 -16.47 50.66 31.47
CA GLU A 858 -17.64 51.50 31.62
C GLU A 858 -17.25 52.72 32.47
N GLU A 859 -17.21 53.89 31.82
CA GLU A 859 -17.73 55.13 32.39
C GLU A 859 -18.16 56.09 31.25
#